data_09a7ce3837f1f6a15374430514b77a36
#
_entry.id   09a7ce3837f1f6a15374430514b77a36
#
_cell.length_a   1.000
_cell.length_b   1.000
_cell.length_c   1.000
_cell.angle_alpha   90.00
_cell.angle_beta   90.00
_cell.angle_gamma   90.00
#
_symmetry.space_group_name_H-M   'P 1'
#
loop_
_entity.id
_entity.type
_entity.pdbx_description
1 polymer ?
#
loop_
_entity_poly.entity_id
_entity_poly.type
_entity_poly.pdbx_seq_one_letter_code
_entity_poly.pdbx_strand_id
1 'polypeptide(L)'
;MAKKFVYLFSEGNANMRELLGGKGANLAEMTNIGLPVPQGFTITTEACTQYYEDGQKINDEIQAQIMEYIVKMEEITGKKFGDLENPLLVSVRSGARASMPGMMDTILNLGLNEEVVEVMAKKSNNPRWAWDCYRRFIQMYSDVVMEVGKKYFEQLIDEMKEKKGVTQDVELTAEDLKELAGQFKAEYKAKIGQDFPSDPKEQLMGAIKAVFRSWDNPRANVYRRDNDIPYSWGTAVNVQSMAFGNMGDDCGTGVAFTRNPATGEKKLFGEFLTNAQGEDVVAGVRTPMPIAEMAEKFPEAFAQFEGVCKTLEDHYRDMQDMEFTVEHGKLFMLQTRNGKRTPAAALKIACDLVDEGMIDEKKAVAMIEPRSLDTLLHPQFDAVALKKAAVMGKALGASPGAASGKVVFTAEDAKAWAERGEKVVLVRLETSPEDIEGMKAAQGILTVRGGMTSHAAVVARGMGKCCVSGCGEIKMDEANKKFELAGKTYVEGDWISLNGSTGDIYDGSVPTTDATIGGEFGRVMGWCDQYRSLQVRTNADTPHDAAQARKFGAQGIGLCRTEHMFFEGERIRAIRRMICSDTVEQRESALAVLEPMQQGDFEGIYEAMEGCPVTIRFLDPPLHEFVPTEEADIKLLAEDLGKSVADIKAIIAGLHEFNPMMGHRGCRLAVTYPEIAAMQTRAVIKAALAVQARHPEWTMVPEIMIPLVGEVKELKYVKNVVVSTADEIIKAANSDMKYKVGTMIEIPRAALTADEIAKEAEFFSFGTNDLTQMTFGFSRDDAGKFLGAYYDKKIYESDPFAKLDQTGVGKLVKMAAQLGRETRADLHLGICGEHGGDPSSVEFCHNVGLDYVSCSPFRVPIARLAAAQAAIKNPRG
;
A
#
# COMPACT_ATOMS: atom_id res chain seq x y z
N MET A 1 21.93 34.57 10.87
CA MET A 1 22.22 33.50 11.86
C MET A 1 22.55 32.22 11.14
N ALA A 2 23.59 31.49 11.57
CA ALA A 2 23.90 30.17 11.02
C ALA A 2 22.74 29.19 11.27
N LYS A 3 22.44 28.32 10.30
CA LYS A 3 21.40 27.31 10.42
C LYS A 3 21.77 26.27 11.48
N LYS A 4 20.81 25.90 12.32
CA LYS A 4 21.01 24.88 13.35
C LYS A 4 20.70 23.50 12.80
N PHE A 5 21.70 22.60 12.76
CA PHE A 5 21.59 21.24 12.26
C PHE A 5 21.61 20.18 13.36
N VAL A 6 21.93 20.56 14.60
CA VAL A 6 22.06 19.62 15.73
C VAL A 6 21.29 20.13 16.93
N TYR A 7 20.57 19.23 17.59
CA TYR A 7 19.73 19.51 18.76
C TYR A 7 20.01 18.50 19.86
N LEU A 8 20.27 19.00 21.11
CA LEU A 8 20.22 18.11 22.27
C LEU A 8 18.79 17.57 22.44
N PHE A 9 18.63 16.40 23.07
CA PHE A 9 17.29 15.90 23.38
C PHE A 9 16.48 16.91 24.20
N SER A 10 17.11 17.60 25.12
CA SER A 10 16.48 18.66 25.91
C SER A 10 16.05 19.91 25.11
N GLU A 11 16.53 20.06 23.88
CA GLU A 11 16.23 21.19 23.02
C GLU A 11 15.07 20.88 22.03
N GLY A 12 14.63 19.64 21.96
CA GLY A 12 13.58 19.20 21.05
C GLY A 12 12.28 18.81 21.73
N ASN A 13 11.28 18.45 20.95
CA ASN A 13 9.99 17.94 21.43
C ASN A 13 9.29 17.10 20.36
N ALA A 14 8.16 16.49 20.71
CA ALA A 14 7.39 15.62 19.83
C ALA A 14 6.87 16.29 18.54
N ASN A 15 6.71 17.62 18.56
CA ASN A 15 6.23 18.39 17.39
C ASN A 15 7.30 18.63 16.34
N MET A 16 8.54 18.29 16.63
CA MET A 16 9.68 18.46 15.71
C MET A 16 10.00 17.21 14.90
N ARG A 17 9.01 16.37 14.64
CA ARG A 17 9.18 15.09 13.94
C ARG A 17 9.76 15.26 12.52
N GLU A 18 9.40 16.32 11.84
CA GLU A 18 9.92 16.60 10.48
C GLU A 18 11.44 16.84 10.49
N LEU A 19 11.93 17.48 11.53
CA LEU A 19 13.32 17.88 11.66
C LEU A 19 14.18 16.83 12.38
N LEU A 20 13.65 16.24 13.46
CA LEU A 20 14.36 15.28 14.31
C LEU A 20 14.12 13.82 13.97
N GLY A 21 13.19 13.55 13.04
CA GLY A 21 12.69 12.19 12.78
C GLY A 21 11.80 11.70 13.92
N GLY A 22 11.21 10.51 13.75
CA GLY A 22 10.31 9.94 14.76
C GLY A 22 11.04 9.59 16.06
N LYS A 23 12.18 8.93 15.96
CA LYS A 23 12.97 8.53 17.14
C LYS A 23 13.51 9.73 17.90
N GLY A 24 14.11 10.70 17.19
CA GLY A 24 14.69 11.90 17.81
C GLY A 24 13.65 12.75 18.52
N ALA A 25 12.49 12.96 17.91
CA ALA A 25 11.40 13.71 18.52
C ALA A 25 10.88 13.02 19.78
N ASN A 26 10.74 11.70 19.78
CA ASN A 26 10.27 10.95 20.94
C ASN A 26 11.31 10.87 22.05
N LEU A 27 12.60 10.76 21.72
CA LEU A 27 13.67 10.84 22.72
C LEU A 27 13.68 12.21 23.42
N ALA A 28 13.50 13.27 22.63
CA ALA A 28 13.39 14.63 23.18
C ALA A 28 12.16 14.77 24.08
N GLU A 29 11.01 14.27 23.65
CA GLU A 29 9.78 14.34 24.45
C GLU A 29 9.88 13.56 25.76
N MET A 30 10.40 12.34 25.74
CA MET A 30 10.62 11.54 26.94
C MET A 30 11.57 12.24 27.91
N THR A 31 12.60 12.89 27.39
CA THR A 31 13.55 13.70 28.21
C THR A 31 12.81 14.84 28.87
N ASN A 32 11.99 15.57 28.16
CA ASN A 32 11.28 16.76 28.69
C ASN A 32 10.21 16.42 29.72
N ILE A 33 9.58 15.24 29.62
CA ILE A 33 8.59 14.79 30.63
C ILE A 33 9.25 14.07 31.82
N GLY A 34 10.57 14.05 31.88
CA GLY A 34 11.32 13.57 33.04
C GLY A 34 11.55 12.07 33.10
N LEU A 35 11.41 11.32 32.00
CA LEU A 35 11.69 9.90 31.96
C LEU A 35 13.20 9.62 31.89
N PRO A 36 13.66 8.46 32.38
CA PRO A 36 15.08 8.11 32.43
C PRO A 36 15.62 7.74 31.04
N VAL A 37 16.02 8.74 30.27
CA VAL A 37 16.57 8.57 28.92
C VAL A 37 18.07 8.83 28.95
N PRO A 38 18.90 7.91 28.40
CA PRO A 38 20.31 8.25 28.20
C PRO A 38 20.44 9.47 27.32
N GLN A 39 21.26 10.44 27.76
CA GLN A 39 21.35 11.74 27.08
C GLN A 39 22.03 11.63 25.71
N GLY A 40 21.75 12.60 24.85
CA GLY A 40 22.29 12.64 23.51
C GLY A 40 21.81 13.82 22.69
N PHE A 41 22.11 13.79 21.42
CA PHE A 41 21.66 14.79 20.45
C PHE A 41 21.21 14.16 19.14
N THR A 42 20.44 14.93 18.39
CA THR A 42 19.95 14.54 17.07
C THR A 42 20.52 15.45 16.01
N ILE A 43 21.07 14.85 14.94
CA ILE A 43 21.48 15.55 13.73
C ILE A 43 20.27 15.51 12.78
N THR A 44 19.85 16.67 12.31
CA THR A 44 18.55 16.83 11.63
C THR A 44 18.45 16.17 10.27
N THR A 45 17.21 15.96 9.83
CA THR A 45 16.91 15.52 8.46
C THR A 45 17.41 16.50 7.41
N GLU A 46 17.45 17.79 7.74
CA GLU A 46 18.01 18.83 6.85
C GLU A 46 19.51 18.67 6.65
N ALA A 47 20.23 18.19 7.66
CA ALA A 47 21.65 17.85 7.52
C ALA A 47 21.85 16.69 6.52
N CYS A 48 20.94 15.72 6.51
CA CYS A 48 20.96 14.63 5.54
C CYS A 48 20.74 15.13 4.12
N THR A 49 19.74 15.98 3.88
CA THR A 49 19.49 16.55 2.56
C THR A 49 20.67 17.41 2.10
N GLN A 50 21.28 18.17 3.00
CA GLN A 50 22.47 18.96 2.69
C GLN A 50 23.67 18.07 2.31
N TYR A 51 23.82 16.91 2.99
CA TYR A 51 24.83 15.92 2.65
C TYR A 51 24.74 15.46 1.19
N TYR A 52 23.52 15.19 0.69
CA TYR A 52 23.33 14.81 -0.71
C TYR A 52 23.51 15.95 -1.68
N GLU A 53 23.07 17.17 -1.33
CA GLU A 53 23.31 18.39 -2.14
C GLU A 53 24.80 18.71 -2.29
N ASP A 54 25.58 18.44 -1.25
CA ASP A 54 27.04 18.67 -1.24
C ASP A 54 27.84 17.50 -1.85
N GLY A 55 27.18 16.60 -2.59
CA GLY A 55 27.85 15.49 -3.26
C GLY A 55 28.29 14.37 -2.31
N GLN A 56 27.45 14.03 -1.35
CA GLN A 56 27.67 12.99 -0.35
C GLN A 56 28.86 13.31 0.59
N LYS A 57 28.89 14.55 1.03
CA LYS A 57 29.88 15.04 2.00
C LYS A 57 29.20 15.82 3.12
N ILE A 58 29.70 15.65 4.34
CA ILE A 58 29.29 16.47 5.47
C ILE A 58 30.12 17.75 5.43
N ASN A 59 29.47 18.89 5.25
CA ASN A 59 30.17 20.17 5.16
C ASN A 59 30.78 20.60 6.53
N ASP A 60 31.68 21.58 6.48
CA ASP A 60 32.42 22.04 7.68
C ASP A 60 31.51 22.64 8.76
N GLU A 61 30.41 23.26 8.37
CA GLU A 61 29.43 23.84 9.31
C GLU A 61 28.72 22.74 10.12
N ILE A 62 28.24 21.70 9.44
CA ILE A 62 27.57 20.56 10.08
C ILE A 62 28.57 19.82 10.98
N GLN A 63 29.78 19.58 10.49
CA GLN A 63 30.83 18.90 11.24
C GLN A 63 31.19 19.69 12.51
N ALA A 64 31.32 21.01 12.42
CA ALA A 64 31.60 21.87 13.55
C ALA A 64 30.50 21.81 14.63
N GLN A 65 29.24 21.80 14.20
CA GLN A 65 28.10 21.65 15.13
C GLN A 65 28.10 20.28 15.80
N ILE A 66 28.40 19.21 15.09
CA ILE A 66 28.51 17.86 15.66
C ILE A 66 29.59 17.84 16.74
N MET A 67 30.76 18.39 16.46
CA MET A 67 31.86 18.44 17.45
C MET A 67 31.52 19.30 18.67
N GLU A 68 30.86 20.42 18.49
CA GLU A 68 30.35 21.26 19.58
C GLU A 68 29.37 20.47 20.48
N TYR A 69 28.48 19.71 19.89
CA TYR A 69 27.45 18.95 20.62
C TYR A 69 28.01 17.70 21.33
N ILE A 70 29.12 17.13 20.83
CA ILE A 70 29.86 16.11 21.59
C ILE A 70 30.42 16.72 22.90
N VAL A 71 30.95 17.93 22.84
CA VAL A 71 31.43 18.62 24.03
C VAL A 71 30.29 18.88 25.03
N LYS A 72 29.13 19.33 24.55
CA LYS A 72 27.92 19.50 25.39
C LYS A 72 27.48 18.20 26.05
N MET A 73 27.51 17.11 25.27
CA MET A 73 27.16 15.78 25.76
C MET A 73 28.16 15.30 26.84
N GLU A 74 29.44 15.56 26.65
CA GLU A 74 30.47 15.28 27.65
C GLU A 74 30.21 16.03 28.99
N GLU A 75 29.80 17.27 28.91
CA GLU A 75 29.43 18.09 30.09
C GLU A 75 28.19 17.50 30.80
N ILE A 76 27.15 17.10 30.05
CA ILE A 76 25.94 16.55 30.63
C ILE A 76 26.17 15.19 31.30
N THR A 77 26.95 14.32 30.67
CA THR A 77 27.20 12.95 31.15
C THR A 77 28.30 12.86 32.18
N GLY A 78 29.20 13.87 32.26
CA GLY A 78 30.40 13.83 33.09
C GLY A 78 31.45 12.86 32.56
N LYS A 79 31.29 12.36 31.33
CA LYS A 79 32.20 11.42 30.65
C LYS A 79 32.80 12.10 29.43
N LYS A 80 34.02 11.73 29.05
CA LYS A 80 34.66 12.29 27.85
C LYS A 80 34.86 11.23 26.78
N PHE A 81 34.66 11.65 25.57
CA PHE A 81 34.80 10.79 24.40
C PHE A 81 36.28 10.50 24.13
N GLY A 82 36.65 9.22 24.23
CA GLY A 82 38.06 8.80 24.11
C GLY A 82 38.94 9.00 25.36
N ASP A 83 38.35 9.34 26.49
CA ASP A 83 39.05 9.57 27.74
C ASP A 83 39.58 8.26 28.34
N LEU A 84 40.72 8.36 29.02
CA LEU A 84 41.34 7.23 29.73
C LEU A 84 40.99 7.20 31.24
N GLU A 85 40.21 8.15 31.71
CA GLU A 85 39.74 8.17 33.13
C GLU A 85 38.25 7.79 33.20
N ASN A 86 37.41 8.44 32.40
CA ASN A 86 35.97 8.18 32.39
C ASN A 86 35.44 8.29 30.97
N PRO A 87 35.60 7.22 30.16
CA PRO A 87 35.25 7.26 28.75
C PRO A 87 33.75 7.28 28.48
N LEU A 88 33.34 8.13 27.55
CA LEU A 88 32.00 8.14 26.98
C LEU A 88 31.93 7.19 25.80
N LEU A 89 30.95 6.33 25.81
CA LEU A 89 30.57 5.52 24.61
C LEU A 89 29.20 5.95 24.15
N VAL A 90 29.02 5.97 22.82
CA VAL A 90 27.77 6.38 22.20
C VAL A 90 27.28 5.36 21.20
N SER A 91 25.97 5.38 20.96
CA SER A 91 25.34 4.73 19.81
C SER A 91 25.04 5.78 18.76
N VAL A 92 25.02 5.36 17.51
CA VAL A 92 24.57 6.16 16.36
C VAL A 92 23.43 5.38 15.68
N ARG A 93 22.26 5.99 15.64
CA ARG A 93 21.04 5.36 15.10
C ARG A 93 20.37 6.27 14.09
N SER A 94 19.82 5.68 13.05
CA SER A 94 18.96 6.38 12.10
C SER A 94 17.61 6.71 12.72
N GLY A 95 16.96 7.74 12.19
CA GLY A 95 15.62 8.12 12.61
C GLY A 95 14.91 8.91 11.54
N ALA A 96 14.22 8.22 10.63
CA ALA A 96 13.41 8.88 9.61
C ALA A 96 12.09 9.40 10.21
N ARG A 97 11.46 10.34 9.51
CA ARG A 97 10.13 10.85 9.86
C ARG A 97 9.08 9.75 9.94
N ALA A 98 9.13 8.80 9.00
CA ALA A 98 8.32 7.59 9.01
C ALA A 98 9.17 6.39 9.43
N SER A 99 8.57 5.43 10.14
CA SER A 99 9.26 4.21 10.54
C SER A 99 9.63 3.35 9.34
N MET A 100 10.90 2.94 9.25
CA MET A 100 11.44 2.09 8.19
C MET A 100 12.21 0.91 8.81
N PRO A 101 11.50 -0.10 9.36
CA PRO A 101 12.15 -1.19 10.10
C PRO A 101 13.13 -1.98 9.24
N GLY A 102 14.34 -2.20 9.76
CA GLY A 102 15.38 -3.00 9.11
C GLY A 102 15.99 -2.38 7.84
N MET A 103 15.59 -1.18 7.46
CA MET A 103 16.08 -0.53 6.24
C MET A 103 17.31 0.34 6.48
N MET A 104 17.53 0.75 7.72
CA MET A 104 18.59 1.70 8.08
C MET A 104 19.37 1.23 9.30
N ASP A 105 20.59 1.70 9.43
CA ASP A 105 21.63 1.10 10.26
C ASP A 105 21.74 1.69 11.68
N THR A 106 22.22 0.86 12.59
CA THR A 106 22.58 1.23 13.98
C THR A 106 24.00 0.80 14.25
N ILE A 107 24.78 1.66 14.89
CA ILE A 107 26.16 1.36 15.35
C ILE A 107 26.24 1.62 16.86
N LEU A 108 26.69 0.63 17.61
CA LEU A 108 26.82 0.69 19.07
C LEU A 108 28.29 0.80 19.49
N ASN A 109 28.51 1.27 20.70
CA ASN A 109 29.82 1.26 21.36
C ASN A 109 30.91 2.13 20.69
N LEU A 110 30.52 3.20 19.99
CA LEU A 110 31.50 4.15 19.45
C LEU A 110 32.30 4.83 20.58
N GLY A 111 33.56 5.01 20.34
CA GLY A 111 34.51 5.53 21.33
C GLY A 111 35.49 4.48 21.81
N LEU A 112 35.28 3.22 21.52
CA LEU A 112 36.16 2.12 21.87
C LEU A 112 37.42 2.11 21.03
N ASN A 113 38.52 1.89 21.65
CA ASN A 113 39.83 1.56 21.04
C ASN A 113 40.61 0.68 22.03
N GLU A 114 41.81 0.29 21.69
CA GLU A 114 42.60 -0.61 22.52
C GLU A 114 42.90 -0.08 23.93
N GLU A 115 43.06 1.22 24.05
CA GLU A 115 43.33 1.87 25.36
C GLU A 115 42.05 2.00 26.19
N VAL A 116 40.95 2.43 25.54
CA VAL A 116 39.67 2.65 26.22
C VAL A 116 39.08 1.32 26.73
N VAL A 117 39.18 0.24 25.98
CA VAL A 117 38.66 -1.07 26.38
C VAL A 117 39.38 -1.59 27.66
N GLU A 118 40.68 -1.36 27.77
CA GLU A 118 41.43 -1.73 28.99
C GLU A 118 40.99 -0.90 30.18
N VAL A 119 40.80 0.40 30.02
CA VAL A 119 40.27 1.29 31.05
C VAL A 119 38.90 0.83 31.53
N MET A 120 38.02 0.50 30.61
CA MET A 120 36.66 0.01 30.92
C MET A 120 36.69 -1.35 31.61
N ALA A 121 37.59 -2.24 31.21
CA ALA A 121 37.77 -3.54 31.85
C ALA A 121 38.17 -3.39 33.34
N LYS A 122 39.10 -2.51 33.62
CA LYS A 122 39.53 -2.23 34.99
C LYS A 122 38.47 -1.52 35.82
N LYS A 123 37.85 -0.47 35.26
CA LYS A 123 36.88 0.35 35.98
C LYS A 123 35.60 -0.41 36.31
N SER A 124 35.11 -1.25 35.40
CA SER A 124 33.93 -2.09 35.61
C SER A 124 34.22 -3.33 36.44
N ASN A 125 35.46 -3.71 36.58
CA ASN A 125 35.90 -5.02 37.11
C ASN A 125 35.26 -6.19 36.33
N ASN A 126 35.03 -5.97 35.06
CA ASN A 126 34.40 -6.94 34.17
C ASN A 126 35.11 -6.93 32.79
N PRO A 127 36.28 -7.55 32.67
CA PRO A 127 37.04 -7.58 31.42
C PRO A 127 36.27 -8.26 30.28
N ARG A 128 35.51 -9.28 30.61
CA ARG A 128 34.70 -10.00 29.61
C ARG A 128 33.71 -9.09 28.93
N TRP A 129 32.97 -8.30 29.68
CA TRP A 129 32.03 -7.32 29.17
C TRP A 129 32.73 -6.29 28.26
N ALA A 130 33.80 -5.71 28.71
CA ALA A 130 34.54 -4.69 27.95
C ALA A 130 35.03 -5.23 26.59
N TRP A 131 35.63 -6.41 26.60
CA TRP A 131 36.13 -7.02 25.36
C TRP A 131 34.99 -7.50 24.44
N ASP A 132 33.87 -7.93 25.00
CA ASP A 132 32.67 -8.26 24.21
C ASP A 132 32.11 -7.01 23.52
N CYS A 133 32.05 -5.88 24.22
CA CYS A 133 31.65 -4.61 23.64
C CYS A 133 32.58 -4.21 22.47
N TYR A 134 33.88 -4.38 22.66
CA TYR A 134 34.87 -4.03 21.63
C TYR A 134 34.76 -4.92 20.37
N ARG A 135 34.67 -6.23 20.56
CA ARG A 135 34.50 -7.12 19.40
C ARG A 135 33.20 -6.85 18.63
N ARG A 136 32.10 -6.58 19.34
CA ARG A 136 30.81 -6.21 18.74
C ARG A 136 30.92 -4.92 17.95
N PHE A 137 31.62 -3.93 18.52
CA PHE A 137 31.86 -2.66 17.84
C PHE A 137 32.67 -2.83 16.56
N ILE A 138 33.75 -3.60 16.58
CA ILE A 138 34.56 -3.86 15.39
C ILE A 138 33.74 -4.52 14.30
N GLN A 139 32.98 -5.55 14.65
CA GLN A 139 32.10 -6.26 13.72
C GLN A 139 31.05 -5.33 13.10
N MET A 140 30.35 -4.60 13.93
CA MET A 140 29.25 -3.72 13.51
C MET A 140 29.76 -2.54 12.67
N TYR A 141 30.87 -1.92 13.06
CA TYR A 141 31.50 -0.85 12.29
C TYR A 141 31.98 -1.37 10.92
N SER A 142 32.60 -2.52 10.91
CA SER A 142 33.11 -3.14 9.67
C SER A 142 31.98 -3.49 8.70
N ASP A 143 30.90 -4.05 9.22
CA ASP A 143 29.73 -4.45 8.41
C ASP A 143 28.96 -3.21 7.91
N VAL A 144 28.60 -2.31 8.82
CA VAL A 144 27.70 -1.19 8.52
C VAL A 144 28.41 -0.01 7.87
N VAL A 145 29.54 0.42 8.43
CA VAL A 145 30.25 1.62 7.95
C VAL A 145 31.08 1.31 6.72
N MET A 146 31.80 0.19 6.75
CA MET A 146 32.78 -0.17 5.71
C MET A 146 32.29 -1.24 4.73
N GLU A 147 31.09 -1.77 4.93
CA GLU A 147 30.46 -2.75 4.03
C GLU A 147 31.26 -4.03 3.82
N VAL A 148 32.00 -4.46 4.83
CA VAL A 148 32.81 -5.69 4.77
C VAL A 148 31.96 -6.97 4.83
N GLY A 149 30.77 -6.91 5.38
CA GLY A 149 29.89 -8.07 5.53
C GLY A 149 30.15 -8.87 6.82
N LYS A 150 29.12 -9.03 7.62
CA LYS A 150 29.20 -9.68 8.93
C LYS A 150 29.58 -11.16 8.89
N LYS A 151 29.34 -11.83 7.77
CA LYS A 151 29.63 -13.28 7.60
C LYS A 151 31.08 -13.65 7.89
N TYR A 152 32.02 -12.79 7.54
CA TYR A 152 33.44 -13.02 7.79
C TYR A 152 33.77 -13.04 9.28
N PHE A 153 33.10 -12.18 10.03
CA PHE A 153 33.27 -12.07 11.48
C PHE A 153 32.52 -13.19 12.22
N GLU A 154 31.34 -13.54 11.78
CA GLU A 154 30.57 -14.67 12.34
C GLU A 154 31.33 -15.98 12.18
N GLN A 155 32.00 -16.18 11.06
CA GLN A 155 32.84 -17.34 10.83
C GLN A 155 33.98 -17.42 11.86
N LEU A 156 34.62 -16.29 12.15
CA LEU A 156 35.70 -16.23 13.16
C LEU A 156 35.20 -16.56 14.56
N ILE A 157 33.99 -16.10 14.91
CA ILE A 157 33.33 -16.44 16.18
C ILE A 157 33.04 -17.94 16.25
N ASP A 158 32.50 -18.53 15.20
CA ASP A 158 32.15 -19.94 15.15
C ASP A 158 33.44 -20.84 15.25
N GLU A 159 34.50 -20.45 14.58
CA GLU A 159 35.80 -21.11 14.67
C GLU A 159 36.36 -21.06 16.10
N MET A 160 36.22 -19.91 16.76
CA MET A 160 36.67 -19.75 18.15
C MET A 160 35.83 -20.62 19.10
N LYS A 161 34.52 -20.66 18.95
CA LYS A 161 33.63 -21.53 19.73
C LYS A 161 33.97 -23.00 19.55
N GLU A 162 34.21 -23.44 18.33
CA GLU A 162 34.57 -24.81 18.02
C GLU A 162 35.91 -25.17 18.67
N LYS A 163 36.92 -24.29 18.54
CA LYS A 163 38.26 -24.47 19.15
C LYS A 163 38.18 -24.57 20.67
N LYS A 164 37.27 -23.82 21.29
CA LYS A 164 37.13 -23.79 22.78
C LYS A 164 36.08 -24.81 23.27
N GLY A 165 35.38 -25.51 22.41
CA GLY A 165 34.37 -26.50 22.79
C GLY A 165 33.10 -25.91 23.42
N VAL A 166 32.74 -24.67 23.07
CA VAL A 166 31.54 -23.96 23.56
C VAL A 166 30.55 -23.72 22.45
N THR A 167 29.26 -23.52 22.79
CA THR A 167 28.18 -23.33 21.83
C THR A 167 27.59 -21.92 21.85
N GLN A 168 27.75 -21.20 22.96
CA GLN A 168 27.18 -19.86 23.16
C GLN A 168 28.28 -18.80 23.28
N ASP A 169 28.00 -17.60 22.75
CA ASP A 169 28.92 -16.45 22.86
C ASP A 169 29.27 -16.12 24.33
N VAL A 170 28.27 -16.26 25.22
CA VAL A 170 28.42 -15.96 26.65
C VAL A 170 29.44 -16.88 27.35
N GLU A 171 29.75 -18.01 26.77
CA GLU A 171 30.70 -18.99 27.31
C GLU A 171 32.17 -18.64 26.98
N LEU A 172 32.38 -17.71 26.05
CA LEU A 172 33.74 -17.22 25.73
C LEU A 172 34.31 -16.38 26.86
N THR A 173 35.60 -16.59 27.20
CA THR A 173 36.30 -15.84 28.25
C THR A 173 36.75 -14.46 27.77
N ALA A 174 37.19 -13.60 28.72
CA ALA A 174 37.75 -12.27 28.38
C ALA A 174 38.97 -12.42 27.41
N GLU A 175 39.83 -13.40 27.67
CA GLU A 175 41.00 -13.71 26.82
C GLU A 175 40.60 -14.15 25.43
N ASP A 176 39.54 -14.98 25.34
CA ASP A 176 39.02 -15.44 24.05
C ASP A 176 38.49 -14.26 23.23
N LEU A 177 37.75 -13.35 23.90
CA LEU A 177 37.18 -12.16 23.24
C LEU A 177 38.24 -11.15 22.84
N LYS A 178 39.33 -11.03 23.62
CA LYS A 178 40.48 -10.22 23.26
C LYS A 178 41.18 -10.73 22.03
N GLU A 179 41.41 -12.05 21.95
CA GLU A 179 41.98 -12.71 20.78
C GLU A 179 41.07 -12.52 19.56
N LEU A 180 39.77 -12.69 19.76
CA LEU A 180 38.77 -12.52 18.71
C LEU A 180 38.73 -11.07 18.17
N ALA A 181 38.83 -10.07 19.07
CA ALA A 181 38.94 -8.67 18.67
C ALA A 181 40.18 -8.40 17.81
N GLY A 182 41.28 -9.03 18.16
CA GLY A 182 42.51 -8.98 17.36
C GLY A 182 42.32 -9.59 15.97
N GLN A 183 41.66 -10.75 15.89
CA GLN A 183 41.31 -11.40 14.62
C GLN A 183 40.35 -10.52 13.77
N PHE A 184 39.40 -9.88 14.39
CA PHE A 184 38.48 -8.96 13.70
C PHE A 184 39.21 -7.75 13.12
N LYS A 185 40.14 -7.16 13.85
CA LYS A 185 40.97 -6.06 13.34
C LYS A 185 41.85 -6.49 12.17
N ALA A 186 42.39 -7.70 12.23
CA ALA A 186 43.19 -8.28 11.14
C ALA A 186 42.30 -8.49 9.89
N GLU A 187 41.10 -8.99 10.06
CA GLU A 187 40.14 -9.18 8.95
C GLU A 187 39.74 -7.82 8.33
N TYR A 188 39.48 -6.82 9.17
CA TYR A 188 39.20 -5.45 8.70
C TYR A 188 40.37 -4.91 7.84
N LYS A 189 41.61 -5.05 8.34
CA LYS A 189 42.81 -4.59 7.61
C LYS A 189 42.99 -5.36 6.28
N ALA A 190 42.74 -6.66 6.28
CA ALA A 190 42.86 -7.49 5.08
C ALA A 190 41.84 -7.06 3.99
N LYS A 191 40.63 -6.67 4.40
CA LYS A 191 39.56 -6.27 3.48
C LYS A 191 39.62 -4.79 3.07
N ILE A 192 40.04 -3.91 3.97
CA ILE A 192 40.01 -2.46 3.74
C ILE A 192 41.37 -1.90 3.37
N GLY A 193 42.46 -2.55 3.79
CA GLY A 193 43.84 -2.10 3.54
C GLY A 193 44.35 -1.04 4.51
N GLN A 194 43.60 -0.72 5.54
CA GLN A 194 43.98 0.23 6.61
C GLN A 194 43.66 -0.36 7.96
N ASP A 195 44.34 0.15 9.01
CA ASP A 195 44.05 -0.25 10.38
C ASP A 195 42.62 0.21 10.80
N PHE A 196 42.00 -0.55 11.68
CA PHE A 196 40.71 -0.18 12.28
C PHE A 196 40.85 1.16 13.00
N PRO A 197 39.92 2.14 12.78
CA PRO A 197 40.08 3.49 13.33
C PRO A 197 40.07 3.49 14.86
N SER A 198 41.06 4.13 15.46
CA SER A 198 41.23 4.25 16.91
C SER A 198 40.80 5.61 17.47
N ASP A 199 40.68 6.63 16.60
CA ASP A 199 40.17 7.93 16.99
C ASP A 199 38.64 7.93 17.11
N PRO A 200 38.06 8.15 18.31
CA PRO A 200 36.61 8.19 18.49
C PRO A 200 35.87 9.18 17.60
N LYS A 201 36.46 10.33 17.31
CA LYS A 201 35.84 11.34 16.44
C LYS A 201 35.79 10.87 14.99
N GLU A 202 36.84 10.19 14.50
CA GLU A 202 36.84 9.56 13.17
C GLU A 202 35.77 8.46 13.09
N GLN A 203 35.67 7.63 14.13
CA GLN A 203 34.63 6.59 14.23
C GLN A 203 33.23 7.20 14.16
N LEU A 204 33.00 8.28 14.90
CA LEU A 204 31.71 8.97 14.95
C LEU A 204 31.31 9.54 13.58
N MET A 205 32.23 10.24 12.94
CA MET A 205 31.97 10.82 11.61
C MET A 205 31.72 9.74 10.56
N GLY A 206 32.47 8.65 10.61
CA GLY A 206 32.25 7.49 9.74
C GLY A 206 30.87 6.87 9.93
N ALA A 207 30.43 6.71 11.16
CA ALA A 207 29.11 6.18 11.50
C ALA A 207 27.97 7.11 11.04
N ILE A 208 28.10 8.41 11.23
CA ILE A 208 27.10 9.40 10.80
C ILE A 208 26.96 9.39 9.27
N LYS A 209 28.09 9.37 8.55
CA LYS A 209 28.10 9.23 7.10
C LYS A 209 27.41 7.96 6.63
N ALA A 210 27.65 6.83 7.30
CA ALA A 210 27.02 5.56 6.98
C ALA A 210 25.50 5.62 7.11
N VAL A 211 24.98 6.26 8.15
CA VAL A 211 23.55 6.44 8.36
C VAL A 211 22.95 7.33 7.25
N PHE A 212 23.57 8.43 6.91
CA PHE A 212 23.12 9.27 5.79
C PHE A 212 23.12 8.51 4.47
N ARG A 213 24.16 7.74 4.21
CA ARG A 213 24.30 6.91 3.00
C ARG A 213 23.21 5.83 2.93
N SER A 214 22.79 5.27 4.07
CA SER A 214 21.76 4.23 4.12
C SER A 214 20.39 4.72 3.65
N TRP A 215 20.14 6.03 3.67
CA TRP A 215 18.90 6.61 3.15
C TRP A 215 18.71 6.32 1.65
N ASP A 216 19.79 6.27 0.88
CA ASP A 216 19.77 6.01 -0.56
C ASP A 216 20.14 4.55 -0.92
N ASN A 217 20.07 3.67 0.01
CA ASN A 217 20.33 2.25 -0.20
C ASN A 217 19.17 1.61 -1.01
N PRO A 218 19.43 0.62 -1.89
CA PRO A 218 18.38 0.03 -2.74
C PRO A 218 17.14 -0.48 -1.98
N ARG A 219 17.33 -1.14 -0.83
CA ARG A 219 16.22 -1.61 0.00
C ARG A 219 15.39 -0.47 0.56
N ALA A 220 16.04 0.59 1.01
CA ALA A 220 15.37 1.79 1.53
C ALA A 220 14.58 2.50 0.42
N ASN A 221 15.13 2.58 -0.79
CA ASN A 221 14.46 3.18 -1.94
C ASN A 221 13.17 2.42 -2.30
N VAL A 222 13.22 1.09 -2.33
CA VAL A 222 12.05 0.24 -2.58
C VAL A 222 11.00 0.44 -1.48
N TYR A 223 11.43 0.38 -0.22
CA TYR A 223 10.52 0.56 0.91
C TYR A 223 9.82 1.92 0.87
N ARG A 224 10.56 2.98 0.59
CA ARG A 224 9.98 4.34 0.49
C ARG A 224 8.95 4.43 -0.63
N ARG A 225 9.25 3.85 -1.78
CA ARG A 225 8.33 3.80 -2.91
C ARG A 225 7.02 3.09 -2.54
N ASP A 226 7.15 1.93 -1.91
CA ASP A 226 5.99 1.10 -1.52
C ASP A 226 5.13 1.75 -0.41
N ASN A 227 5.72 2.65 0.37
CA ASN A 227 5.05 3.30 1.51
C ASN A 227 4.83 4.80 1.32
N ASP A 228 4.98 5.32 0.10
CA ASP A 228 4.79 6.74 -0.25
C ASP A 228 5.59 7.71 0.63
N ILE A 229 6.84 7.36 0.92
CA ILE A 229 7.75 8.20 1.69
C ILE A 229 8.64 9.00 0.74
N PRO A 230 8.50 10.35 0.67
CA PRO A 230 9.30 11.16 -0.24
C PRO A 230 10.80 11.08 0.05
N TYR A 231 11.60 10.99 -1.00
CA TYR A 231 13.07 11.00 -0.88
C TYR A 231 13.58 12.27 -0.20
N SER A 232 12.92 13.40 -0.45
CA SER A 232 13.28 14.71 0.10
C SER A 232 13.22 14.82 1.63
N TRP A 233 12.53 13.85 2.29
CA TRP A 233 12.43 13.88 3.75
C TRP A 233 13.76 13.64 4.45
N GLY A 234 14.62 12.78 3.91
CA GLY A 234 15.89 12.42 4.54
C GLY A 234 15.72 11.64 5.85
N THR A 235 16.83 11.33 6.48
CA THR A 235 16.86 10.71 7.81
C THR A 235 17.60 11.60 8.81
N ALA A 236 17.14 11.62 10.05
CA ALA A 236 17.91 12.17 11.16
C ALA A 236 18.88 11.09 11.69
N VAL A 237 19.86 11.53 12.45
CA VAL A 237 20.84 10.68 13.13
C VAL A 237 20.82 10.99 14.61
N ASN A 238 20.60 9.97 15.44
CA ASN A 238 20.62 10.10 16.90
C ASN A 238 21.94 9.59 17.46
N VAL A 239 22.65 10.46 18.15
CA VAL A 239 23.88 10.13 18.89
C VAL A 239 23.53 10.14 20.38
N GLN A 240 23.61 8.98 21.01
CA GLN A 240 23.10 8.78 22.37
C GLN A 240 24.13 8.05 23.22
N SER A 241 24.27 8.45 24.50
CA SER A 241 25.14 7.74 25.44
C SER A 241 24.63 6.29 25.63
N MET A 242 25.59 5.38 25.76
CA MET A 242 25.24 3.95 25.91
C MET A 242 24.74 3.68 27.34
N ALA A 243 23.71 2.79 27.40
CA ALA A 243 23.31 2.10 28.61
C ALA A 243 23.50 0.59 28.35
N PHE A 244 24.11 -0.12 29.29
CA PHE A 244 24.58 -1.48 29.07
C PHE A 244 23.72 -2.50 29.82
N GLY A 245 23.01 -3.31 29.08
CA GLY A 245 22.24 -4.43 29.62
C GLY A 245 23.05 -5.73 29.76
N ASN A 246 24.33 -5.72 29.40
CA ASN A 246 25.21 -6.88 29.36
C ASN A 246 26.41 -6.82 30.36
N MET A 247 26.27 -6.05 31.41
CA MET A 247 27.35 -5.94 32.44
C MET A 247 27.28 -6.97 33.54
N GLY A 248 26.26 -7.83 33.52
CA GLY A 248 26.06 -8.88 34.54
C GLY A 248 24.59 -9.29 34.66
N ASP A 249 24.32 -10.14 35.65
CA ASP A 249 22.98 -10.69 35.87
C ASP A 249 21.96 -9.70 36.44
N ASP A 250 22.45 -8.56 36.97
CA ASP A 250 21.61 -7.43 37.41
C ASP A 250 21.34 -6.41 36.30
N CYS A 251 21.66 -6.78 35.06
CA CYS A 251 21.44 -6.00 33.84
C CYS A 251 20.56 -6.77 32.88
N GLY A 252 19.92 -6.07 31.99
CA GLY A 252 19.08 -6.67 30.95
C GLY A 252 18.60 -5.67 29.94
N THR A 253 17.86 -6.17 28.96
CA THR A 253 17.27 -5.34 27.90
C THR A 253 15.96 -5.97 27.47
N GLY A 254 15.06 -5.14 26.94
CA GLY A 254 13.78 -5.66 26.45
C GLY A 254 13.07 -4.72 25.51
N VAL A 255 12.04 -5.29 24.90
CA VAL A 255 11.09 -4.59 24.05
C VAL A 255 9.69 -4.92 24.55
N ALA A 256 8.81 -3.93 24.58
CA ALA A 256 7.46 -4.13 25.07
C ALA A 256 6.46 -3.19 24.40
N PHE A 257 5.22 -3.68 24.38
CA PHE A 257 4.05 -2.91 23.93
C PHE A 257 3.10 -2.74 25.11
N THR A 258 2.48 -1.58 25.24
CA THR A 258 1.49 -1.33 26.29
C THR A 258 0.20 -2.13 26.09
N ARG A 259 -0.08 -2.54 24.85
CA ARG A 259 -1.18 -3.42 24.49
C ARG A 259 -0.70 -4.45 23.47
N ASN A 260 -1.39 -5.58 23.38
CA ASN A 260 -0.99 -6.62 22.44
C ASN A 260 -1.13 -6.11 20.99
N PRO A 261 -0.06 -6.03 20.22
CA PRO A 261 -0.10 -5.50 18.86
C PRO A 261 -0.80 -6.40 17.84
N ALA A 262 -1.01 -7.66 18.18
CA ALA A 262 -1.71 -8.62 17.32
C ALA A 262 -3.22 -8.64 17.59
N THR A 263 -3.64 -8.52 18.83
CA THR A 263 -5.06 -8.67 19.25
C THR A 263 -5.71 -7.40 19.75
N GLY A 264 -4.92 -6.42 20.19
CA GLY A 264 -5.41 -5.20 20.83
C GLY A 264 -5.76 -5.35 22.30
N GLU A 265 -5.54 -6.51 22.91
CA GLU A 265 -5.80 -6.73 24.33
C GLU A 265 -4.99 -5.74 25.19
N LYS A 266 -5.66 -5.10 26.16
CA LYS A 266 -5.03 -4.16 27.09
C LYS A 266 -4.21 -4.90 28.14
N LYS A 267 -3.04 -5.37 27.75
CA LYS A 267 -2.10 -6.08 28.59
C LYS A 267 -0.68 -5.82 28.08
N LEU A 268 0.25 -5.55 29.01
CA LEU A 268 1.66 -5.39 28.65
C LEU A 268 2.17 -6.66 27.96
N PHE A 269 2.71 -6.48 26.76
CA PHE A 269 3.15 -7.55 25.89
C PHE A 269 4.59 -7.29 25.47
N GLY A 270 5.47 -8.25 25.61
CA GLY A 270 6.86 -8.08 25.20
C GLY A 270 7.78 -9.14 25.76
N GLU A 271 9.06 -8.89 25.55
CA GLU A 271 10.13 -9.83 25.86
C GLU A 271 11.31 -9.10 26.46
N PHE A 272 12.07 -9.79 27.31
CA PHE A 272 13.30 -9.29 27.85
C PHE A 272 14.37 -10.38 27.96
N LEU A 273 15.64 -9.97 28.05
CA LEU A 273 16.77 -10.85 28.30
C LEU A 273 17.61 -10.24 29.44
N THR A 274 18.08 -11.11 30.31
CA THR A 274 19.09 -10.72 31.30
C THR A 274 20.48 -10.78 30.69
N ASN A 275 21.39 -9.95 31.14
CA ASN A 275 22.78 -9.89 30.68
C ASN A 275 22.88 -9.92 29.14
N ALA A 276 22.24 -8.95 28.47
CA ALA A 276 22.13 -8.88 27.03
C ALA A 276 22.03 -7.43 26.53
N GLN A 277 22.36 -7.23 25.28
CA GLN A 277 22.09 -5.98 24.56
C GLN A 277 20.84 -6.13 23.67
N GLY A 278 20.26 -5.02 23.19
CA GLY A 278 19.04 -4.99 22.42
C GLY A 278 19.09 -5.87 21.17
N GLU A 279 20.24 -5.94 20.51
CA GLU A 279 20.46 -6.79 19.35
C GLU A 279 20.31 -8.30 19.64
N ASP A 280 20.58 -8.73 20.88
CA ASP A 280 20.45 -10.13 21.30
C ASP A 280 18.99 -10.57 21.36
N VAL A 281 18.07 -9.66 21.66
CA VAL A 281 16.63 -9.94 21.69
C VAL A 281 16.11 -10.22 20.27
N VAL A 282 16.60 -9.43 19.32
CA VAL A 282 16.15 -9.50 17.92
C VAL A 282 16.83 -10.66 17.17
N ALA A 283 18.11 -10.92 17.47
CA ALA A 283 18.89 -11.94 16.76
C ALA A 283 18.46 -13.39 17.04
N GLY A 284 17.70 -13.63 18.10
CA GLY A 284 17.20 -14.96 18.44
C GLY A 284 18.27 -15.94 18.87
N VAL A 285 19.46 -15.49 19.21
CA VAL A 285 20.59 -16.33 19.68
C VAL A 285 20.27 -16.95 21.03
N ARG A 286 19.52 -16.23 21.86
CA ARG A 286 19.01 -16.71 23.15
C ARG A 286 17.49 -16.58 23.15
N THR A 287 16.78 -17.49 23.82
CA THR A 287 15.33 -17.43 23.97
C THR A 287 14.95 -16.32 24.96
N PRO A 288 14.24 -15.25 24.51
CA PRO A 288 13.78 -14.21 25.41
C PRO A 288 12.71 -14.72 26.37
N MET A 289 12.62 -14.09 27.55
CA MET A 289 11.57 -14.36 28.51
C MET A 289 10.39 -13.40 28.29
N PRO A 290 9.13 -13.85 28.55
CA PRO A 290 7.98 -12.96 28.52
C PRO A 290 8.17 -11.78 29.49
N ILE A 291 7.71 -10.60 29.12
CA ILE A 291 7.89 -9.36 29.92
C ILE A 291 7.33 -9.48 31.34
N ALA A 292 6.29 -10.28 31.54
CA ALA A 292 5.70 -10.51 32.87
C ALA A 292 6.70 -11.13 33.87
N GLU A 293 7.66 -11.92 33.38
CA GLU A 293 8.69 -12.55 34.24
C GLU A 293 9.76 -11.55 34.69
N MET A 294 9.83 -10.34 34.11
CA MET A 294 10.72 -9.28 34.56
C MET A 294 10.44 -8.85 36.02
N ALA A 295 9.19 -8.98 36.44
CA ALA A 295 8.80 -8.67 37.83
C ALA A 295 9.56 -9.52 38.88
N GLU A 296 9.91 -10.75 38.51
CA GLU A 296 10.69 -11.63 39.42
C GLU A 296 12.18 -11.30 39.40
N LYS A 297 12.72 -10.97 38.24
CA LYS A 297 14.14 -10.69 38.03
C LYS A 297 14.54 -9.27 38.45
N PHE A 298 13.71 -8.28 38.14
CA PHE A 298 13.95 -6.86 38.36
C PHE A 298 12.71 -6.18 38.94
N PRO A 299 12.29 -6.52 40.19
CA PRO A 299 11.00 -6.05 40.72
C PRO A 299 10.89 -4.51 40.78
N GLU A 300 11.91 -3.80 41.15
CA GLU A 300 11.90 -2.33 41.23
C GLU A 300 11.90 -1.70 39.85
N ALA A 301 12.73 -2.19 38.94
CA ALA A 301 12.78 -1.70 37.55
C ALA A 301 11.49 -2.00 36.82
N PHE A 302 10.86 -3.16 37.06
CA PHE A 302 9.59 -3.51 36.47
C PHE A 302 8.45 -2.60 36.95
N ALA A 303 8.40 -2.32 38.26
CA ALA A 303 7.41 -1.38 38.78
C ALA A 303 7.56 0.02 38.19
N GLN A 304 8.80 0.49 38.06
CA GLN A 304 9.11 1.76 37.41
C GLN A 304 8.70 1.73 35.93
N PHE A 305 8.98 0.63 35.25
CA PHE A 305 8.61 0.43 33.83
C PHE A 305 7.10 0.47 33.64
N GLU A 306 6.31 -0.19 34.48
CA GLU A 306 4.86 -0.12 34.42
C GLU A 306 4.36 1.34 34.57
N GLY A 307 4.96 2.10 35.46
CA GLY A 307 4.69 3.53 35.63
C GLY A 307 5.02 4.34 34.38
N VAL A 308 6.15 4.04 33.74
CA VAL A 308 6.56 4.67 32.47
C VAL A 308 5.58 4.33 31.36
N CYS A 309 5.15 3.08 31.24
CA CYS A 309 4.15 2.63 30.26
C CYS A 309 2.85 3.44 30.37
N LYS A 310 2.35 3.59 31.59
CA LYS A 310 1.15 4.39 31.86
C LYS A 310 1.36 5.86 31.49
N THR A 311 2.49 6.44 31.91
CA THR A 311 2.83 7.85 31.60
C THR A 311 2.89 8.08 30.10
N LEU A 312 3.53 7.19 29.35
CA LEU A 312 3.66 7.32 27.89
C LEU A 312 2.32 7.15 27.16
N GLU A 313 1.52 6.16 27.55
CA GLU A 313 0.21 5.95 26.95
C GLU A 313 -0.73 7.12 27.23
N ASP A 314 -0.74 7.64 28.45
CA ASP A 314 -1.52 8.81 28.83
C ASP A 314 -1.04 10.09 28.10
N HIS A 315 0.25 10.24 27.91
CA HIS A 315 0.85 11.40 27.24
C HIS A 315 0.56 11.40 25.73
N TYR A 316 0.84 10.29 25.06
CA TYR A 316 0.66 10.17 23.60
C TYR A 316 -0.77 9.83 23.18
N ARG A 317 -1.60 9.40 24.11
CA ARG A 317 -3.00 9.02 23.83
C ARG A 317 -3.10 7.89 22.81
N ASP A 318 -2.14 6.97 22.86
CA ASP A 318 -2.08 5.79 22.00
C ASP A 318 -1.21 4.72 22.64
N MET A 319 -1.38 3.47 22.20
CA MET A 319 -0.49 2.38 22.66
C MET A 319 0.94 2.67 22.24
N GLN A 320 1.87 2.24 23.06
CA GLN A 320 3.28 2.50 22.85
C GLN A 320 4.07 1.22 22.63
N ASP A 321 5.04 1.30 21.75
CA ASP A 321 6.11 0.34 21.50
C ASP A 321 7.39 0.92 22.08
N MET A 322 8.02 0.21 22.99
CA MET A 322 9.11 0.74 23.81
C MET A 322 10.31 -0.20 23.81
N GLU A 323 11.48 0.40 23.79
CA GLU A 323 12.74 -0.30 24.05
C GLU A 323 13.33 0.24 25.35
N PHE A 324 13.84 -0.66 26.19
CA PHE A 324 14.44 -0.29 27.48
C PHE A 324 15.66 -1.14 27.79
N THR A 325 16.51 -0.62 28.66
CA THR A 325 17.67 -1.32 29.22
C THR A 325 17.67 -1.14 30.74
N VAL A 326 18.06 -2.20 31.42
CA VAL A 326 18.31 -2.18 32.87
C VAL A 326 19.81 -2.32 33.07
N GLU A 327 20.46 -1.30 33.63
CA GLU A 327 21.89 -1.29 33.95
C GLU A 327 22.04 -1.27 35.46
N HIS A 328 22.55 -2.36 36.05
CA HIS A 328 22.70 -2.52 37.50
C HIS A 328 21.41 -2.17 38.26
N GLY A 329 20.29 -2.74 37.84
CA GLY A 329 18.97 -2.51 38.43
C GLY A 329 18.32 -1.17 38.09
N LYS A 330 18.98 -0.29 37.35
CA LYS A 330 18.47 1.02 36.96
C LYS A 330 17.85 0.98 35.58
N LEU A 331 16.61 1.43 35.47
CA LEU A 331 15.89 1.49 34.19
C LEU A 331 16.31 2.69 33.35
N PHE A 332 16.51 2.42 32.04
CA PHE A 332 16.68 3.44 31.01
C PHE A 332 15.74 3.19 29.86
N MET A 333 15.05 4.22 29.40
CA MET A 333 14.21 4.18 28.21
C MET A 333 15.04 4.58 27.00
N LEU A 334 15.11 3.71 26.00
CA LEU A 334 15.89 3.94 24.76
C LEU A 334 15.06 4.46 23.61
N GLN A 335 13.79 4.07 23.56
CA GLN A 335 12.89 4.45 22.48
C GLN A 335 11.44 4.26 22.90
N THR A 336 10.59 5.15 22.42
CA THR A 336 9.15 4.95 22.39
C THR A 336 8.62 5.41 21.03
N ARG A 337 7.54 4.75 20.60
CA ARG A 337 6.77 5.18 19.42
C ARG A 337 5.34 4.68 19.55
N ASN A 338 4.44 5.27 18.78
CA ASN A 338 3.11 4.70 18.62
C ASN A 338 3.28 3.31 18.00
N GLY A 339 2.74 2.30 18.65
CA GLY A 339 3.03 0.92 18.29
C GLY A 339 2.45 0.51 16.95
N LYS A 340 3.27 -0.15 16.14
CA LYS A 340 2.76 -0.84 14.95
C LYS A 340 1.90 -2.00 15.42
N ARG A 341 0.80 -2.21 14.72
CA ARG A 341 -0.22 -3.18 15.12
C ARG A 341 -0.90 -3.77 13.89
N THR A 342 -1.52 -4.92 14.07
CA THR A 342 -2.35 -5.50 13.01
C THR A 342 -3.57 -4.62 12.76
N PRO A 343 -4.17 -4.68 11.57
CA PRO A 343 -5.41 -3.92 11.31
C PRO A 343 -6.54 -4.21 12.29
N ALA A 344 -6.72 -5.46 12.68
CA ALA A 344 -7.72 -5.86 13.69
C ALA A 344 -7.42 -5.22 15.05
N ALA A 345 -6.16 -5.26 15.49
CA ALA A 345 -5.73 -4.61 16.73
C ALA A 345 -5.92 -3.08 16.66
N ALA A 346 -5.66 -2.46 15.52
CA ALA A 346 -5.84 -1.02 15.32
C ALA A 346 -7.30 -0.58 15.57
N LEU A 347 -8.25 -1.34 15.04
CA LEU A 347 -9.68 -1.07 15.25
C LEU A 347 -10.07 -1.25 16.72
N LYS A 348 -9.65 -2.35 17.34
CA LYS A 348 -9.94 -2.62 18.75
C LYS A 348 -9.35 -1.57 19.67
N ILE A 349 -8.09 -1.21 19.47
CA ILE A 349 -7.40 -0.21 20.29
C ILE A 349 -8.06 1.16 20.15
N ALA A 350 -8.40 1.58 18.92
CA ALA A 350 -9.09 2.84 18.69
C ALA A 350 -10.43 2.91 19.45
N CYS A 351 -11.24 1.84 19.37
CA CYS A 351 -12.50 1.76 20.09
C CYS A 351 -12.30 1.77 21.60
N ASP A 352 -11.34 0.99 22.11
CA ASP A 352 -11.06 0.92 23.55
C ASP A 352 -10.56 2.27 24.10
N LEU A 353 -9.73 2.98 23.37
CA LEU A 353 -9.24 4.31 23.78
C LEU A 353 -10.37 5.35 23.85
N VAL A 354 -11.35 5.26 22.96
CA VAL A 354 -12.56 6.11 23.02
C VAL A 354 -13.38 5.75 24.27
N ASP A 355 -13.61 4.46 24.53
CA ASP A 355 -14.36 3.98 25.68
C ASP A 355 -13.70 4.33 27.01
N GLU A 356 -12.37 4.38 27.04
CA GLU A 356 -11.58 4.79 28.21
C GLU A 356 -11.55 6.31 28.39
N GLY A 357 -12.10 7.09 27.47
CA GLY A 357 -12.10 8.55 27.52
C GLY A 357 -10.75 9.19 27.19
N MET A 358 -9.80 8.43 26.64
CA MET A 358 -8.46 8.95 26.29
C MET A 358 -8.48 9.77 25.00
N ILE A 359 -9.30 9.40 24.06
CA ILE A 359 -9.45 10.07 22.75
C ILE A 359 -10.93 10.24 22.40
N ASP A 360 -11.23 11.17 21.51
CA ASP A 360 -12.55 11.28 20.92
C ASP A 360 -12.66 10.44 19.63
N GLU A 361 -13.87 10.39 19.07
CA GLU A 361 -14.15 9.63 17.85
C GLU A 361 -13.35 10.13 16.65
N LYS A 362 -13.15 11.46 16.54
CA LYS A 362 -12.37 12.07 15.46
C LYS A 362 -10.92 11.62 15.51
N LYS A 363 -10.33 11.57 16.70
CA LYS A 363 -8.96 11.10 16.89
C LYS A 363 -8.85 9.61 16.56
N ALA A 364 -9.83 8.80 16.97
CA ALA A 364 -9.89 7.38 16.66
C ALA A 364 -9.88 7.14 15.15
N VAL A 365 -10.69 7.86 14.41
CA VAL A 365 -10.74 7.80 12.94
C VAL A 365 -9.41 8.23 12.34
N ALA A 366 -8.81 9.31 12.83
CA ALA A 366 -7.57 9.88 12.30
C ALA A 366 -6.34 8.96 12.49
N MET A 367 -6.35 8.09 13.51
CA MET A 367 -5.19 7.25 13.84
C MET A 367 -5.13 5.93 13.06
N ILE A 368 -6.16 5.55 12.33
CA ILE A 368 -6.21 4.31 11.58
C ILE A 368 -5.68 4.54 10.17
N GLU A 369 -4.74 3.70 9.71
CA GLU A 369 -4.23 3.73 8.35
C GLU A 369 -5.28 3.16 7.38
N PRO A 370 -5.80 3.96 6.43
CA PRO A 370 -6.88 3.48 5.55
C PRO A 370 -6.56 2.22 4.75
N ARG A 371 -5.33 2.13 4.21
CA ARG A 371 -4.91 0.97 3.41
C ARG A 371 -4.87 -0.32 4.21
N SER A 372 -4.67 -0.22 5.52
CA SER A 372 -4.62 -1.39 6.40
C SER A 372 -5.94 -2.15 6.46
N LEU A 373 -7.07 -1.49 6.19
CA LEU A 373 -8.39 -2.11 6.17
C LEU A 373 -8.53 -3.19 5.10
N ASP A 374 -7.72 -3.09 4.03
CA ASP A 374 -7.77 -4.03 2.92
C ASP A 374 -7.54 -5.48 3.37
N THR A 375 -6.62 -5.70 4.30
CA THR A 375 -6.33 -7.04 4.83
C THR A 375 -7.50 -7.65 5.59
N LEU A 376 -8.38 -6.84 6.18
CA LEU A 376 -9.55 -7.31 6.93
C LEU A 376 -10.69 -7.77 6.00
N LEU A 377 -10.66 -7.35 4.75
CA LEU A 377 -11.71 -7.62 3.77
C LEU A 377 -11.43 -8.89 2.94
N HIS A 378 -10.24 -9.48 3.08
CA HIS A 378 -9.80 -10.63 2.31
C HIS A 378 -9.34 -11.78 3.20
N PRO A 379 -9.40 -13.04 2.70
CA PRO A 379 -8.83 -14.19 3.43
C PRO A 379 -7.34 -14.03 3.70
N GLN A 380 -6.87 -14.61 4.80
CA GLN A 380 -5.46 -14.57 5.21
C GLN A 380 -4.95 -15.99 5.45
N PHE A 381 -3.64 -16.21 5.34
CA PHE A 381 -3.03 -17.49 5.68
C PHE A 381 -2.87 -17.64 7.19
N ASP A 382 -2.96 -18.89 7.66
CA ASP A 382 -2.52 -19.25 9.00
C ASP A 382 -1.02 -18.94 9.14
N ALA A 383 -0.66 -18.09 10.10
CA ALA A 383 0.71 -17.59 10.25
C ALA A 383 1.73 -18.71 10.56
N VAL A 384 1.34 -19.72 11.34
CA VAL A 384 2.21 -20.85 11.69
C VAL A 384 2.46 -21.73 10.48
N ALA A 385 1.41 -22.07 9.74
CA ALA A 385 1.51 -22.87 8.53
C ALA A 385 2.30 -22.14 7.42
N LEU A 386 2.15 -20.83 7.32
CA LEU A 386 2.86 -20.01 6.31
C LEU A 386 4.38 -20.06 6.50
N LYS A 387 4.85 -20.04 7.75
CA LYS A 387 6.29 -20.11 8.06
C LYS A 387 6.93 -21.42 7.63
N LYS A 388 6.13 -22.49 7.55
CA LYS A 388 6.59 -23.83 7.14
C LYS A 388 6.47 -24.07 5.64
N ALA A 389 5.79 -23.17 4.91
CA ALA A 389 5.54 -23.32 3.48
C ALA A 389 6.78 -23.00 2.65
N ALA A 390 7.00 -23.79 1.59
CA ALA A 390 8.10 -23.56 0.66
C ALA A 390 7.70 -22.52 -0.40
N VAL A 391 8.45 -21.44 -0.47
CA VAL A 391 8.28 -20.40 -1.50
C VAL A 391 8.91 -20.90 -2.81
N MET A 392 8.10 -21.07 -3.84
CA MET A 392 8.51 -21.55 -5.16
C MET A 392 8.83 -20.41 -6.12
N GLY A 393 8.25 -19.25 -5.91
CA GLY A 393 8.47 -18.09 -6.76
C GLY A 393 7.86 -16.84 -6.16
N LYS A 394 8.24 -15.71 -6.75
CA LYS A 394 7.72 -14.39 -6.37
C LYS A 394 7.44 -13.59 -7.63
N ALA A 395 6.26 -13.00 -7.68
CA ALA A 395 5.85 -12.13 -8.77
C ALA A 395 5.09 -10.93 -8.19
N LEU A 396 4.25 -10.29 -8.99
CA LEU A 396 3.54 -9.10 -8.55
C LEU A 396 2.29 -9.49 -7.75
N GLY A 397 2.18 -8.98 -6.53
CA GLY A 397 0.94 -9.04 -5.74
C GLY A 397 -0.08 -8.10 -6.33
N ALA A 398 -0.89 -8.59 -7.27
CA ALA A 398 -1.79 -7.77 -8.07
C ALA A 398 -3.15 -7.52 -7.44
N SER A 399 -3.63 -8.45 -6.62
CA SER A 399 -4.85 -8.31 -5.84
C SER A 399 -4.68 -9.04 -4.50
N PRO A 400 -4.97 -8.40 -3.38
CA PRO A 400 -4.63 -8.93 -2.07
C PRO A 400 -5.43 -10.17 -1.67
N GLY A 401 -4.98 -10.85 -0.62
CA GLY A 401 -5.59 -12.02 -0.04
C GLY A 401 -4.73 -13.26 -0.16
N ALA A 402 -5.22 -14.33 0.47
CA ALA A 402 -4.61 -15.65 0.47
C ALA A 402 -5.50 -16.63 -0.30
N ALA A 403 -4.92 -17.43 -1.16
CA ALA A 403 -5.63 -18.46 -1.89
C ALA A 403 -4.86 -19.77 -1.87
N SER A 404 -5.58 -20.88 -1.70
CA SER A 404 -5.04 -22.23 -1.82
C SER A 404 -6.00 -23.06 -2.63
N GLY A 405 -5.52 -23.79 -3.61
CA GLY A 405 -6.37 -24.59 -4.47
C GLY A 405 -5.60 -25.47 -5.43
N LYS A 406 -6.36 -26.31 -6.12
CA LYS A 406 -5.85 -27.20 -7.16
C LYS A 406 -5.68 -26.43 -8.46
N VAL A 407 -4.56 -26.63 -9.12
CA VAL A 407 -4.24 -25.95 -10.40
C VAL A 407 -5.22 -26.39 -11.48
N VAL A 408 -5.83 -25.42 -12.16
CA VAL A 408 -6.59 -25.59 -13.38
C VAL A 408 -6.13 -24.58 -14.42
N PHE A 409 -6.27 -24.90 -15.70
CA PHE A 409 -5.68 -24.11 -16.79
C PHE A 409 -6.69 -23.42 -17.70
N THR A 410 -7.96 -23.70 -17.54
CA THR A 410 -9.03 -23.07 -18.32
C THR A 410 -10.15 -22.56 -17.45
N ALA A 411 -10.86 -21.56 -17.92
CA ALA A 411 -12.04 -21.02 -17.24
C ALA A 411 -13.13 -22.06 -17.07
N GLU A 412 -13.33 -22.89 -18.07
CA GLU A 412 -14.31 -23.99 -18.08
C GLU A 412 -14.00 -25.02 -16.98
N ASP A 413 -12.71 -25.41 -16.85
CA ASP A 413 -12.27 -26.33 -15.80
C ASP A 413 -12.41 -25.72 -14.43
N ALA A 414 -12.07 -24.44 -14.25
CA ALA A 414 -12.24 -23.73 -12.99
C ALA A 414 -13.71 -23.77 -12.54
N LYS A 415 -14.62 -23.46 -13.43
CA LYS A 415 -16.05 -23.48 -13.16
C LYS A 415 -16.56 -24.90 -12.84
N ALA A 416 -16.19 -25.89 -13.65
CA ALA A 416 -16.62 -27.28 -13.47
C ALA A 416 -16.12 -27.88 -12.16
N TRP A 417 -14.86 -27.67 -11.82
CA TRP A 417 -14.26 -28.16 -10.57
C TRP A 417 -14.86 -27.47 -9.33
N ALA A 418 -15.10 -26.17 -9.40
CA ALA A 418 -15.72 -25.42 -8.32
C ALA A 418 -17.18 -25.89 -8.06
N GLU A 419 -17.93 -26.21 -9.12
CA GLU A 419 -19.29 -26.77 -9.00
C GLU A 419 -19.30 -28.13 -8.31
N ARG A 420 -18.20 -28.90 -8.39
CA ARG A 420 -18.03 -30.16 -7.66
C ARG A 420 -17.59 -29.96 -6.20
N GLY A 421 -17.44 -28.72 -5.75
CA GLY A 421 -17.00 -28.39 -4.40
C GLY A 421 -15.49 -28.36 -4.21
N GLU A 422 -14.70 -28.41 -5.27
CA GLU A 422 -13.24 -28.32 -5.20
C GLU A 422 -12.76 -26.88 -5.20
N LYS A 423 -11.72 -26.59 -4.42
CA LYS A 423 -11.03 -25.30 -4.42
C LYS A 423 -9.97 -25.32 -5.53
N VAL A 424 -10.02 -24.34 -6.42
CA VAL A 424 -9.12 -24.27 -7.58
C VAL A 424 -8.40 -22.93 -7.66
N VAL A 425 -7.21 -22.96 -8.26
CA VAL A 425 -6.42 -21.78 -8.63
C VAL A 425 -6.30 -21.81 -10.16
N LEU A 426 -6.78 -20.75 -10.80
CA LEU A 426 -6.70 -20.62 -12.26
C LEU A 426 -5.32 -20.11 -12.64
N VAL A 427 -4.59 -20.89 -13.42
CA VAL A 427 -3.25 -20.56 -13.92
C VAL A 427 -3.32 -20.37 -15.45
N ARG A 428 -3.00 -19.15 -15.88
CA ARG A 428 -3.06 -18.79 -17.30
C ARG A 428 -1.77 -18.09 -17.73
N LEU A 429 -1.47 -18.12 -19.01
CA LEU A 429 -0.42 -17.26 -19.58
C LEU A 429 -0.82 -15.79 -19.39
N GLU A 430 -2.07 -15.45 -19.73
CA GLU A 430 -2.74 -14.19 -19.44
C GLU A 430 -4.26 -14.44 -19.46
N THR A 431 -5.05 -13.61 -18.82
CA THR A 431 -6.51 -13.73 -18.86
C THR A 431 -7.13 -12.75 -19.85
N SER A 432 -8.32 -13.09 -20.33
CA SER A 432 -9.14 -12.26 -21.22
C SER A 432 -10.56 -12.14 -20.64
N PRO A 433 -11.42 -11.28 -21.18
CA PRO A 433 -12.80 -11.17 -20.71
C PRO A 433 -13.58 -12.48 -20.74
N GLU A 434 -13.20 -13.43 -21.60
CA GLU A 434 -13.81 -14.76 -21.69
C GLU A 434 -13.53 -15.62 -20.45
N ASP A 435 -12.51 -15.29 -19.67
CA ASP A 435 -12.10 -16.03 -18.47
C ASP A 435 -12.87 -15.62 -17.20
N ILE A 436 -13.71 -14.61 -17.25
CA ILE A 436 -14.37 -14.00 -16.07
C ILE A 436 -15.11 -15.03 -15.20
N GLU A 437 -15.87 -15.95 -15.81
CA GLU A 437 -16.62 -16.98 -15.08
C GLU A 437 -15.68 -17.93 -14.33
N GLY A 438 -14.56 -18.30 -14.95
CA GLY A 438 -13.53 -19.12 -14.32
C GLY A 438 -12.82 -18.39 -13.20
N MET A 439 -12.57 -17.10 -13.39
CA MET A 439 -11.95 -16.25 -12.38
C MET A 439 -12.84 -16.11 -11.14
N LYS A 440 -14.15 -15.97 -11.33
CA LYS A 440 -15.12 -15.93 -10.23
C LYS A 440 -15.15 -17.24 -9.45
N ALA A 441 -15.07 -18.37 -10.13
CA ALA A 441 -15.12 -19.70 -9.52
C ALA A 441 -13.84 -20.05 -8.76
N ALA A 442 -12.69 -19.54 -9.19
CA ALA A 442 -11.39 -19.82 -8.59
C ALA A 442 -11.22 -19.15 -7.23
N GLN A 443 -10.38 -19.73 -6.36
CA GLN A 443 -9.94 -19.10 -5.12
C GLN A 443 -8.93 -17.99 -5.41
N GLY A 444 -8.08 -18.16 -6.41
CA GLY A 444 -7.08 -17.19 -6.82
C GLY A 444 -6.68 -17.37 -8.27
N ILE A 445 -5.98 -16.38 -8.80
CA ILE A 445 -5.53 -16.32 -10.19
C ILE A 445 -4.01 -16.10 -10.21
N LEU A 446 -3.32 -16.91 -11.03
CA LEU A 446 -1.88 -16.79 -11.28
C LEU A 446 -1.67 -16.63 -12.79
N THR A 447 -0.96 -15.58 -13.18
CA THR A 447 -0.61 -15.36 -14.59
C THR A 447 0.90 -15.27 -14.79
N VAL A 448 1.35 -15.71 -15.97
CA VAL A 448 2.77 -15.61 -16.37
C VAL A 448 3.10 -14.19 -16.84
N ARG A 449 2.17 -13.55 -17.53
CA ARG A 449 2.28 -12.19 -18.08
C ARG A 449 1.31 -11.24 -17.41
N GLY A 450 1.63 -9.97 -17.45
CA GLY A 450 0.77 -8.90 -16.96
C GLY A 450 1.31 -8.17 -15.74
N GLY A 451 0.92 -6.90 -15.62
CA GLY A 451 1.27 -6.03 -14.51
C GLY A 451 0.03 -5.66 -13.69
N MET A 452 0.12 -4.61 -12.88
CA MET A 452 -0.96 -4.11 -12.04
C MET A 452 -2.20 -3.67 -12.81
N THR A 453 -2.04 -3.37 -14.08
CA THR A 453 -3.08 -2.86 -14.95
C THR A 453 -3.59 -3.90 -15.96
N SER A 454 -3.07 -5.13 -15.88
CA SER A 454 -3.52 -6.23 -16.74
C SER A 454 -4.98 -6.58 -16.46
N HIS A 455 -5.63 -7.22 -17.42
CA HIS A 455 -7.00 -7.70 -17.27
C HIS A 455 -7.17 -8.57 -16.01
N ALA A 456 -6.24 -9.49 -15.77
CA ALA A 456 -6.28 -10.37 -14.58
C ALA A 456 -6.25 -9.56 -13.29
N ALA A 457 -5.33 -8.60 -13.18
CA ALA A 457 -5.18 -7.75 -12.00
C ALA A 457 -6.42 -6.89 -11.73
N VAL A 458 -6.91 -6.21 -12.74
CA VAL A 458 -8.07 -5.31 -12.62
C VAL A 458 -9.34 -6.08 -12.26
N VAL A 459 -9.62 -7.17 -12.96
CA VAL A 459 -10.81 -7.98 -12.70
C VAL A 459 -10.75 -8.67 -11.34
N ALA A 460 -9.60 -9.23 -10.98
CA ALA A 460 -9.41 -9.86 -9.67
C ALA A 460 -9.65 -8.87 -8.52
N ARG A 461 -9.13 -7.66 -8.62
CA ARG A 461 -9.37 -6.61 -7.62
C ARG A 461 -10.85 -6.26 -7.51
N GLY A 462 -11.53 -6.12 -8.64
CA GLY A 462 -12.96 -5.87 -8.68
C GLY A 462 -13.81 -6.98 -8.04
N MET A 463 -13.37 -8.22 -8.16
CA MET A 463 -14.03 -9.40 -7.56
C MET A 463 -13.63 -9.67 -6.12
N GLY A 464 -12.57 -9.02 -5.62
CA GLY A 464 -11.98 -9.33 -4.33
C GLY A 464 -11.26 -10.68 -4.30
N LYS A 465 -10.77 -11.16 -5.44
CA LYS A 465 -10.02 -12.42 -5.56
C LYS A 465 -8.52 -12.17 -5.47
N CYS A 466 -7.82 -13.08 -4.81
CA CYS A 466 -6.36 -13.08 -4.77
C CYS A 466 -5.79 -13.23 -6.18
N CYS A 467 -4.82 -12.41 -6.54
CA CYS A 467 -4.15 -12.50 -7.83
C CYS A 467 -2.66 -12.24 -7.69
N VAL A 468 -1.86 -13.14 -8.25
CA VAL A 468 -0.43 -12.97 -8.46
C VAL A 468 -0.20 -12.95 -9.96
N SER A 469 0.34 -11.88 -10.50
CA SER A 469 0.53 -11.72 -11.94
C SER A 469 1.98 -11.47 -12.33
N GLY A 470 2.29 -11.75 -13.60
CA GLY A 470 3.60 -11.45 -14.16
C GLY A 470 4.72 -12.38 -13.66
N CYS A 471 4.40 -13.64 -13.34
CA CYS A 471 5.42 -14.62 -12.95
C CYS A 471 6.17 -15.16 -14.18
N GLY A 472 7.15 -14.40 -14.66
CA GLY A 472 7.95 -14.75 -15.84
C GLY A 472 8.85 -15.97 -15.67
N GLU A 473 9.05 -16.43 -14.43
CA GLU A 473 9.82 -17.66 -14.14
C GLU A 473 9.05 -18.93 -14.49
N ILE A 474 7.74 -18.85 -14.66
CA ILE A 474 6.89 -19.98 -15.04
C ILE A 474 7.12 -20.31 -16.52
N LYS A 475 7.41 -21.59 -16.78
CA LYS A 475 7.41 -22.14 -18.14
C LYS A 475 6.07 -22.82 -18.37
N MET A 476 5.19 -22.13 -19.10
CA MET A 476 3.80 -22.56 -19.33
C MET A 476 3.67 -23.47 -20.54
N ASP A 477 2.90 -24.55 -20.39
CA ASP A 477 2.42 -25.40 -21.48
C ASP A 477 0.90 -25.57 -21.29
N GLU A 478 0.14 -24.59 -21.75
CA GLU A 478 -1.33 -24.60 -21.63
C GLU A 478 -1.99 -25.76 -22.35
N ALA A 479 -1.46 -26.15 -23.51
CA ALA A 479 -2.00 -27.23 -24.31
C ALA A 479 -1.99 -28.58 -23.58
N ASN A 480 -0.92 -28.85 -22.84
CA ASN A 480 -0.76 -30.07 -22.06
C ASN A 480 -1.12 -29.90 -20.58
N LYS A 481 -1.69 -28.77 -20.21
CA LYS A 481 -2.16 -28.45 -18.85
C LYS A 481 -1.08 -28.72 -17.80
N LYS A 482 0.09 -28.12 -18.00
CA LYS A 482 1.22 -28.18 -17.06
C LYS A 482 2.07 -26.92 -17.10
N PHE A 483 2.79 -26.65 -16.02
CA PHE A 483 3.81 -25.62 -16.00
C PHE A 483 4.98 -26.05 -15.09
N GLU A 484 6.14 -25.46 -15.33
CA GLU A 484 7.33 -25.66 -14.51
C GLU A 484 7.68 -24.37 -13.76
N LEU A 485 7.92 -24.49 -12.46
CA LEU A 485 8.35 -23.40 -11.61
C LEU A 485 9.36 -23.94 -10.58
N ALA A 486 10.52 -23.28 -10.48
CA ALA A 486 11.59 -23.65 -9.55
C ALA A 486 12.02 -25.13 -9.66
N GLY A 487 12.05 -25.66 -10.87
CA GLY A 487 12.45 -27.05 -11.15
C GLY A 487 11.38 -28.10 -10.87
N LYS A 488 10.19 -27.72 -10.43
CA LYS A 488 9.05 -28.62 -10.21
C LYS A 488 8.01 -28.45 -11.30
N THR A 489 7.49 -29.57 -11.80
CA THR A 489 6.40 -29.58 -12.77
C THR A 489 5.06 -29.70 -12.04
N TYR A 490 4.16 -28.77 -12.30
CA TYR A 490 2.80 -28.75 -11.80
C TYR A 490 1.83 -29.15 -12.91
N VAL A 491 0.99 -30.11 -12.61
CA VAL A 491 -0.06 -30.58 -13.51
C VAL A 491 -1.45 -30.25 -12.92
N GLU A 492 -2.48 -30.37 -13.74
CA GLU A 492 -3.84 -30.13 -13.29
C GLU A 492 -4.19 -30.98 -12.06
N GLY A 493 -4.70 -30.33 -11.02
CA GLY A 493 -5.04 -30.97 -9.75
C GLY A 493 -3.97 -30.87 -8.66
N ASP A 494 -2.74 -30.46 -8.98
CA ASP A 494 -1.70 -30.20 -7.96
C ASP A 494 -2.08 -28.98 -7.12
N TRP A 495 -1.73 -29.01 -5.82
CA TRP A 495 -2.01 -27.90 -4.92
C TRP A 495 -0.93 -26.82 -4.98
N ILE A 496 -1.37 -25.57 -5.09
CA ILE A 496 -0.53 -24.39 -4.89
C ILE A 496 -1.25 -23.37 -4.01
N SER A 497 -0.49 -22.47 -3.43
CA SER A 497 -1.02 -21.38 -2.63
C SER A 497 -0.42 -20.05 -3.09
N LEU A 498 -1.23 -19.00 -3.11
CA LEU A 498 -0.85 -17.66 -3.58
C LEU A 498 -1.04 -16.64 -2.47
N ASN A 499 -0.05 -15.76 -2.29
CA ASN A 499 -0.19 -14.57 -1.46
C ASN A 499 -0.33 -13.35 -2.37
N GLY A 500 -1.55 -12.88 -2.53
CA GLY A 500 -1.85 -11.75 -3.41
C GLY A 500 -1.33 -10.40 -2.90
N SER A 501 -0.96 -10.31 -1.64
CA SER A 501 -0.39 -9.09 -1.05
C SER A 501 1.11 -8.99 -1.30
N THR A 502 1.84 -10.10 -1.19
CA THR A 502 3.30 -10.13 -1.35
C THR A 502 3.77 -10.59 -2.73
N GLY A 503 2.94 -11.33 -3.45
CA GLY A 503 3.29 -11.96 -4.72
C GLY A 503 3.97 -13.32 -4.59
N ASP A 504 4.05 -13.87 -3.39
CA ASP A 504 4.67 -15.17 -3.15
C ASP A 504 3.78 -16.33 -3.61
N ILE A 505 4.43 -17.34 -4.20
CA ILE A 505 3.79 -18.58 -4.66
C ILE A 505 4.39 -19.72 -3.83
N TYR A 506 3.50 -20.50 -3.19
CA TYR A 506 3.91 -21.59 -2.30
C TYR A 506 3.53 -22.95 -2.88
N ASP A 507 4.38 -23.96 -2.62
CA ASP A 507 4.08 -25.34 -2.94
C ASP A 507 3.05 -25.91 -1.97
N GLY A 508 2.08 -26.65 -2.49
CA GLY A 508 1.06 -27.33 -1.68
C GLY A 508 -0.03 -26.41 -1.14
N SER A 509 -0.84 -26.97 -0.25
CA SER A 509 -1.96 -26.31 0.39
C SER A 509 -1.54 -25.67 1.71
N VAL A 510 -1.66 -24.36 1.81
CA VAL A 510 -1.47 -23.62 3.06
C VAL A 510 -2.86 -23.22 3.59
N PRO A 511 -3.21 -23.58 4.84
CA PRO A 511 -4.52 -23.22 5.39
C PRO A 511 -4.78 -21.73 5.40
N THR A 512 -6.02 -21.37 5.11
CA THR A 512 -6.49 -19.97 5.09
C THR A 512 -7.62 -19.78 6.08
N THR A 513 -7.78 -18.54 6.57
CA THR A 513 -8.92 -18.10 7.39
C THR A 513 -9.71 -17.07 6.60
N ASP A 514 -11.03 -17.13 6.70
CA ASP A 514 -11.90 -16.16 6.04
C ASP A 514 -11.74 -14.76 6.65
N ALA A 515 -12.08 -13.74 5.87
CA ALA A 515 -12.12 -12.37 6.35
C ALA A 515 -13.13 -12.23 7.50
N THR A 516 -12.66 -11.80 8.67
CA THR A 516 -13.50 -11.51 9.83
C THR A 516 -13.65 -10.00 10.01
N ILE A 517 -14.88 -9.53 9.82
CA ILE A 517 -15.23 -8.13 10.09
C ILE A 517 -15.92 -8.12 11.46
N GLY A 518 -15.22 -7.64 12.51
CA GLY A 518 -15.76 -7.56 13.87
C GLY A 518 -16.68 -6.36 14.10
N GLY A 519 -17.25 -6.29 15.31
CA GLY A 519 -18.11 -5.17 15.72
C GLY A 519 -17.39 -3.81 15.73
N GLU A 520 -16.09 -3.82 16.01
CA GLU A 520 -15.24 -2.62 15.98
C GLU A 520 -15.15 -2.00 14.58
N PHE A 521 -15.10 -2.83 13.55
CA PHE A 521 -15.12 -2.36 12.17
C PHE A 521 -16.38 -1.55 11.86
N GLY A 522 -17.54 -2.09 12.19
CA GLY A 522 -18.83 -1.41 12.01
C GLY A 522 -18.92 -0.11 12.81
N ARG A 523 -18.39 -0.11 14.00
CA ARG A 523 -18.37 1.08 14.87
C ARG A 523 -17.51 2.20 14.28
N VAL A 524 -16.30 1.87 13.83
CA VAL A 524 -15.40 2.84 13.18
C VAL A 524 -15.99 3.35 11.88
N MET A 525 -16.58 2.47 11.06
CA MET A 525 -17.24 2.90 9.82
C MET A 525 -18.42 3.83 10.08
N GLY A 526 -19.17 3.62 11.17
CA GLY A 526 -20.22 4.53 11.60
C GLY A 526 -19.69 5.94 11.91
N TRP A 527 -18.54 6.02 12.58
CA TRP A 527 -17.87 7.30 12.82
C TRP A 527 -17.41 7.95 11.51
N CYS A 528 -16.87 7.16 10.60
CA CYS A 528 -16.47 7.67 9.29
C CYS A 528 -17.64 8.30 8.53
N ASP A 529 -18.79 7.67 8.53
CA ASP A 529 -19.99 8.19 7.88
C ASP A 529 -20.49 9.48 8.54
N GLN A 530 -20.32 9.61 9.85
CA GLN A 530 -20.69 10.81 10.59
C GLN A 530 -19.84 12.02 10.20
N TYR A 531 -18.55 11.84 9.97
CA TYR A 531 -17.59 12.94 9.77
C TYR A 531 -17.25 13.24 8.31
N ARG A 532 -17.41 12.29 7.38
CA ARG A 532 -17.10 12.54 5.97
C ARG A 532 -18.06 13.51 5.32
N SER A 533 -17.56 14.33 4.40
CA SER A 533 -18.36 15.19 3.52
C SER A 533 -18.61 14.52 2.18
N LEU A 534 -17.62 13.79 1.65
CA LEU A 534 -17.77 13.06 0.39
C LEU A 534 -18.71 11.87 0.54
N GLN A 535 -19.61 11.71 -0.43
CA GLN A 535 -20.26 10.42 -0.66
C GLN A 535 -19.22 9.42 -1.16
N VAL A 536 -19.40 8.16 -0.81
CA VAL A 536 -18.59 7.08 -1.35
C VAL A 536 -19.49 6.16 -2.18
N ARG A 537 -19.23 6.15 -3.48
CA ARG A 537 -19.89 5.29 -4.46
C ARG A 537 -18.95 4.18 -4.90
N THR A 538 -19.47 3.26 -5.68
CA THR A 538 -18.70 2.13 -6.20
C THR A 538 -18.69 2.08 -7.72
N ASN A 539 -17.66 1.46 -8.27
CA ASN A 539 -17.60 1.04 -9.67
C ASN A 539 -18.07 -0.42 -9.72
N ALA A 540 -19.23 -0.68 -10.28
CA ALA A 540 -19.82 -2.01 -10.31
C ALA A 540 -20.60 -2.23 -11.62
N ASP A 541 -20.36 -3.36 -12.25
CA ASP A 541 -20.91 -3.70 -13.55
C ASP A 541 -21.90 -4.88 -13.48
N THR A 542 -22.04 -5.52 -12.34
CA THR A 542 -22.93 -6.68 -12.10
C THR A 542 -23.76 -6.50 -10.83
N PRO A 543 -24.91 -7.16 -10.73
CA PRO A 543 -25.69 -7.16 -9.49
C PRO A 543 -24.92 -7.70 -8.27
N HIS A 544 -24.07 -8.69 -8.48
CA HIS A 544 -23.22 -9.28 -7.44
C HIS A 544 -22.26 -8.25 -6.86
N ASP A 545 -21.52 -7.53 -7.70
CA ASP A 545 -20.56 -6.50 -7.28
C ASP A 545 -21.29 -5.33 -6.61
N ALA A 546 -22.44 -4.94 -7.16
CA ALA A 546 -23.27 -3.89 -6.57
C ALA A 546 -23.74 -4.27 -5.16
N ALA A 547 -24.21 -5.48 -4.96
CA ALA A 547 -24.65 -5.99 -3.65
C ALA A 547 -23.47 -6.04 -2.66
N GLN A 548 -22.30 -6.49 -3.10
CA GLN A 548 -21.11 -6.54 -2.28
C GLN A 548 -20.68 -5.15 -1.83
N ALA A 549 -20.67 -4.18 -2.75
CA ALA A 549 -20.33 -2.80 -2.44
C ALA A 549 -21.35 -2.15 -1.50
N ARG A 550 -22.64 -2.43 -1.71
CA ARG A 550 -23.71 -1.95 -0.83
C ARG A 550 -23.55 -2.47 0.59
N LYS A 551 -23.17 -3.74 0.72
CA LYS A 551 -22.82 -4.35 2.01
C LYS A 551 -21.67 -3.65 2.70
N PHE A 552 -20.68 -3.16 1.94
CA PHE A 552 -19.56 -2.36 2.46
C PHE A 552 -19.91 -0.89 2.71
N GLY A 553 -21.14 -0.48 2.43
CA GLY A 553 -21.62 0.86 2.71
C GLY A 553 -21.57 1.85 1.56
N ALA A 554 -21.49 1.36 0.33
CA ALA A 554 -21.55 2.22 -0.85
C ALA A 554 -22.92 2.92 -0.94
N GLN A 555 -22.91 4.20 -1.26
CA GLN A 555 -24.11 5.04 -1.31
C GLN A 555 -24.65 5.22 -2.73
N GLY A 556 -24.09 4.55 -3.68
CA GLY A 556 -24.49 4.58 -5.09
C GLY A 556 -23.44 3.91 -5.95
N ILE A 557 -23.70 3.90 -7.26
CA ILE A 557 -22.73 3.52 -8.28
C ILE A 557 -22.30 4.78 -9.01
N GLY A 558 -21.01 5.08 -8.98
CA GLY A 558 -20.40 6.20 -9.72
C GLY A 558 -20.01 5.82 -11.13
N LEU A 559 -19.81 4.54 -11.39
CA LEU A 559 -19.46 4.01 -12.72
C LEU A 559 -20.01 2.60 -12.90
N CYS A 560 -20.91 2.44 -13.83
CA CYS A 560 -21.33 1.15 -14.37
C CYS A 560 -20.87 1.10 -15.84
N ARG A 561 -19.93 0.20 -16.16
CA ARG A 561 -19.37 0.04 -17.49
C ARG A 561 -20.21 -0.96 -18.28
N THR A 562 -20.90 -0.50 -19.30
CA THR A 562 -21.84 -1.34 -20.07
C THR A 562 -21.13 -2.34 -20.98
N GLU A 563 -19.90 -2.09 -21.41
CA GLU A 563 -19.11 -3.00 -22.25
C GLU A 563 -18.92 -4.37 -21.62
N HIS A 564 -18.79 -4.46 -20.32
CA HIS A 564 -18.59 -5.74 -19.61
C HIS A 564 -19.83 -6.65 -19.66
N MET A 565 -20.97 -6.11 -20.06
CA MET A 565 -22.23 -6.86 -20.18
C MET A 565 -22.36 -7.60 -21.51
N PHE A 566 -21.42 -7.42 -22.44
CA PHE A 566 -21.54 -7.94 -23.81
C PHE A 566 -20.71 -9.19 -24.13
N PHE A 567 -19.92 -9.68 -23.15
CA PHE A 567 -18.97 -10.75 -23.41
C PHE A 567 -19.51 -12.19 -23.22
N GLU A 568 -20.65 -12.36 -22.57
CA GLU A 568 -21.15 -13.69 -22.20
C GLU A 568 -22.17 -14.24 -23.17
N GLY A 569 -22.07 -15.52 -23.55
CA GLY A 569 -23.09 -16.31 -24.24
C GLY A 569 -23.60 -15.71 -25.55
N GLU A 570 -24.90 -15.53 -25.63
CA GLU A 570 -25.58 -14.97 -26.79
C GLU A 570 -25.29 -13.47 -26.99
N ARG A 571 -24.84 -12.79 -25.93
CA ARG A 571 -24.58 -11.36 -25.98
C ARG A 571 -23.41 -11.03 -26.89
N ILE A 572 -22.31 -11.76 -26.78
CA ILE A 572 -21.13 -11.54 -27.63
C ILE A 572 -21.48 -11.81 -29.11
N ARG A 573 -22.31 -12.81 -29.35
CA ARG A 573 -22.80 -13.13 -30.69
C ARG A 573 -23.60 -11.98 -31.29
N ALA A 574 -24.51 -11.41 -30.51
CA ALA A 574 -25.34 -10.28 -30.94
C ALA A 574 -24.55 -8.99 -31.17
N ILE A 575 -23.59 -8.67 -30.30
CA ILE A 575 -22.76 -7.46 -30.45
C ILE A 575 -21.86 -7.58 -31.70
N ARG A 576 -21.32 -8.76 -31.96
CA ARG A 576 -20.52 -9.02 -33.17
C ARG A 576 -21.36 -8.86 -34.45
N ARG A 577 -22.59 -9.31 -34.44
CA ARG A 577 -23.54 -9.09 -35.55
C ARG A 577 -23.79 -7.60 -35.77
N MET A 578 -24.02 -6.85 -34.71
CA MET A 578 -24.20 -5.40 -34.76
C MET A 578 -23.00 -4.69 -35.40
N ILE A 579 -21.79 -5.04 -34.93
CA ILE A 579 -20.54 -4.42 -35.39
C ILE A 579 -20.28 -4.65 -36.85
N CYS A 580 -20.56 -5.87 -37.37
CA CYS A 580 -20.29 -6.27 -38.75
C CYS A 580 -21.48 -6.05 -39.67
N SER A 581 -22.53 -5.38 -39.24
CA SER A 581 -23.69 -5.04 -40.05
C SER A 581 -23.39 -3.90 -41.04
N ASP A 582 -24.03 -3.94 -42.22
CA ASP A 582 -23.86 -2.94 -43.28
C ASP A 582 -24.86 -1.78 -43.19
N THR A 583 -26.05 -2.04 -42.68
CA THR A 583 -27.15 -1.06 -42.66
C THR A 583 -27.62 -0.76 -41.23
N VAL A 584 -28.26 0.41 -41.05
CA VAL A 584 -28.92 0.80 -39.80
C VAL A 584 -29.93 -0.24 -39.35
N GLU A 585 -30.75 -0.76 -40.28
CA GLU A 585 -31.78 -1.76 -39.99
C GLU A 585 -31.18 -3.06 -39.45
N GLN A 586 -30.05 -3.50 -40.03
CA GLN A 586 -29.33 -4.69 -39.56
C GLN A 586 -28.76 -4.46 -38.17
N ARG A 587 -28.17 -3.28 -37.89
CA ARG A 587 -27.67 -2.92 -36.55
C ARG A 587 -28.79 -2.88 -35.53
N GLU A 588 -29.91 -2.22 -35.85
CA GLU A 588 -31.08 -2.16 -34.96
C GLU A 588 -31.64 -3.56 -34.67
N SER A 589 -31.65 -4.46 -35.65
CA SER A 589 -32.09 -5.85 -35.47
C SER A 589 -31.20 -6.60 -34.47
N ALA A 590 -29.89 -6.43 -34.55
CA ALA A 590 -28.94 -7.02 -33.63
C ALA A 590 -29.05 -6.38 -32.22
N LEU A 591 -29.21 -5.06 -32.14
CA LEU A 591 -29.39 -4.32 -30.89
C LEU A 591 -30.70 -4.70 -30.20
N ALA A 592 -31.76 -5.03 -30.95
CA ALA A 592 -33.04 -5.49 -30.40
C ALA A 592 -32.89 -6.81 -29.60
N VAL A 593 -31.90 -7.64 -29.92
CA VAL A 593 -31.59 -8.87 -29.18
C VAL A 593 -30.88 -8.50 -27.85
N LEU A 594 -30.01 -7.50 -27.87
CA LEU A 594 -29.25 -7.06 -26.67
C LEU A 594 -30.09 -6.26 -25.68
N GLU A 595 -31.04 -5.50 -26.14
CA GLU A 595 -31.84 -4.59 -25.29
C GLU A 595 -32.50 -5.27 -24.08
N PRO A 596 -33.26 -6.41 -24.25
CA PRO A 596 -33.82 -7.08 -23.07
C PRO A 596 -32.78 -7.63 -22.11
N MET A 597 -31.64 -8.06 -22.61
CA MET A 597 -30.53 -8.58 -21.80
C MET A 597 -29.92 -7.47 -20.96
N GLN A 598 -29.60 -6.32 -21.55
CA GLN A 598 -29.13 -5.15 -20.80
C GLN A 598 -30.16 -4.61 -19.84
N GLN A 599 -31.42 -4.57 -20.24
CA GLN A 599 -32.51 -4.17 -19.33
C GLN A 599 -32.50 -5.04 -18.07
N GLY A 600 -32.39 -6.36 -18.23
CA GLY A 600 -32.30 -7.31 -17.12
C GLY A 600 -31.09 -7.06 -16.23
N ASP A 601 -29.94 -6.76 -16.82
CA ASP A 601 -28.73 -6.40 -16.06
C ASP A 601 -28.92 -5.15 -15.21
N PHE A 602 -29.50 -4.10 -15.81
CA PHE A 602 -29.77 -2.85 -15.11
C PHE A 602 -30.83 -3.01 -14.02
N GLU A 603 -31.87 -3.81 -14.26
CA GLU A 603 -32.86 -4.13 -13.22
C GLU A 603 -32.20 -4.79 -12.01
N GLY A 604 -31.31 -5.77 -12.24
CA GLY A 604 -30.58 -6.43 -11.18
C GLY A 604 -29.68 -5.48 -10.39
N ILE A 605 -29.02 -4.57 -11.10
CA ILE A 605 -28.16 -3.55 -10.46
C ILE A 605 -28.98 -2.58 -9.63
N TYR A 606 -30.11 -2.07 -10.15
CA TYR A 606 -30.99 -1.18 -9.42
C TYR A 606 -31.56 -1.85 -8.17
N GLU A 607 -31.98 -3.12 -8.27
CA GLU A 607 -32.44 -3.89 -7.10
C GLU A 607 -31.35 -4.01 -6.05
N ALA A 608 -30.12 -4.36 -6.44
CA ALA A 608 -28.98 -4.50 -5.53
C ALA A 608 -28.62 -3.20 -4.83
N MET A 609 -28.81 -2.06 -5.48
CA MET A 609 -28.49 -0.74 -4.92
C MET A 609 -29.60 -0.12 -4.09
N GLU A 610 -30.74 -0.78 -3.95
CA GLU A 610 -31.80 -0.41 -3.00
C GLU A 610 -32.27 1.06 -3.10
N GLY A 611 -32.41 1.58 -4.31
CA GLY A 611 -32.84 2.95 -4.57
C GLY A 611 -31.73 4.02 -4.54
N CYS A 612 -30.47 3.60 -4.29
CA CYS A 612 -29.34 4.53 -4.36
C CYS A 612 -29.08 4.97 -5.81
N PRO A 613 -28.47 6.15 -6.01
CA PRO A 613 -28.12 6.62 -7.36
C PRO A 613 -27.20 5.65 -8.11
N VAL A 614 -27.44 5.47 -9.39
CA VAL A 614 -26.61 4.62 -10.27
C VAL A 614 -26.29 5.42 -11.53
N THR A 615 -24.99 5.64 -11.77
CA THR A 615 -24.49 6.29 -12.99
C THR A 615 -24.06 5.22 -13.98
N ILE A 616 -24.72 5.19 -15.12
CA ILE A 616 -24.48 4.21 -16.18
C ILE A 616 -23.75 4.90 -17.32
N ARG A 617 -22.54 4.40 -17.63
CA ARG A 617 -21.73 4.89 -18.74
C ARG A 617 -22.05 4.09 -19.99
N PHE A 618 -22.33 4.79 -21.06
CA PHE A 618 -22.57 4.18 -22.37
C PHE A 618 -21.29 3.56 -22.92
N LEU A 619 -21.45 2.72 -23.94
CA LEU A 619 -20.39 1.94 -24.56
C LEU A 619 -19.16 2.80 -24.85
N ASP A 620 -18.00 2.41 -24.32
CA ASP A 620 -16.76 3.19 -24.39
C ASP A 620 -15.66 2.61 -25.29
N PRO A 621 -15.33 1.29 -25.23
CA PRO A 621 -14.20 0.79 -25.99
C PRO A 621 -14.43 0.72 -27.49
N PRO A 622 -13.33 0.73 -28.30
CA PRO A 622 -13.43 0.55 -29.74
C PRO A 622 -14.06 -0.78 -30.09
N LEU A 623 -14.76 -0.84 -31.22
CA LEU A 623 -15.49 -2.02 -31.65
C LEU A 623 -14.62 -3.24 -31.93
N HIS A 624 -13.33 -3.03 -32.27
CA HIS A 624 -12.41 -4.15 -32.51
C HIS A 624 -12.18 -5.04 -31.28
N GLU A 625 -12.43 -4.54 -30.06
CA GLU A 625 -12.29 -5.33 -28.84
C GLU A 625 -13.32 -6.46 -28.72
N PHE A 626 -14.44 -6.37 -29.43
CA PHE A 626 -15.51 -7.35 -29.39
C PHE A 626 -15.45 -8.38 -30.51
N VAL A 627 -14.70 -8.11 -31.58
CA VAL A 627 -14.69 -8.97 -32.75
C VAL A 627 -13.92 -10.26 -32.52
N PRO A 628 -14.29 -11.37 -33.17
CA PRO A 628 -13.64 -12.66 -32.95
C PRO A 628 -12.24 -12.71 -33.53
N THR A 629 -11.37 -13.50 -32.89
CA THR A 629 -10.02 -13.80 -33.37
C THR A 629 -9.90 -15.25 -33.81
N GLU A 630 -10.72 -16.12 -33.23
CA GLU A 630 -10.73 -17.56 -33.55
C GLU A 630 -11.49 -17.85 -34.82
N GLU A 631 -10.97 -18.78 -35.68
CA GLU A 631 -11.55 -19.14 -36.96
C GLU A 631 -12.98 -19.69 -36.83
N ALA A 632 -13.25 -20.49 -35.80
CA ALA A 632 -14.60 -21.05 -35.57
C ALA A 632 -15.63 -19.96 -35.30
N ASP A 633 -15.25 -18.93 -34.52
CA ASP A 633 -16.13 -17.81 -34.19
C ASP A 633 -16.37 -16.91 -35.41
N ILE A 634 -15.35 -16.73 -36.24
CA ILE A 634 -15.46 -15.97 -37.50
C ILE A 634 -16.42 -16.67 -38.45
N LYS A 635 -16.37 -18.00 -38.57
CA LYS A 635 -17.29 -18.81 -39.38
C LYS A 635 -18.72 -18.66 -38.90
N LEU A 636 -18.95 -18.73 -37.60
CA LEU A 636 -20.26 -18.57 -37.00
C LEU A 636 -20.83 -17.17 -37.28
N LEU A 637 -20.01 -16.13 -37.16
CA LEU A 637 -20.41 -14.76 -37.48
C LEU A 637 -20.76 -14.61 -38.97
N ALA A 638 -19.99 -15.22 -39.84
CA ALA A 638 -20.26 -15.24 -41.30
C ALA A 638 -21.61 -15.87 -41.60
N GLU A 639 -21.94 -17.01 -41.01
CA GLU A 639 -23.24 -17.66 -41.12
C GLU A 639 -24.36 -16.76 -40.61
N ASP A 640 -24.22 -16.14 -39.46
CA ASP A 640 -25.20 -15.25 -38.84
C ASP A 640 -25.55 -14.04 -39.71
N LEU A 641 -24.60 -13.53 -40.47
CA LEU A 641 -24.76 -12.36 -41.33
C LEU A 641 -24.99 -12.70 -42.80
N GLY A 642 -24.89 -13.97 -43.19
CA GLY A 642 -24.98 -14.38 -44.57
C GLY A 642 -23.84 -13.81 -45.42
N LYS A 643 -22.65 -13.65 -44.83
CA LYS A 643 -21.43 -13.13 -45.47
C LYS A 643 -20.38 -14.23 -45.59
N SER A 644 -19.41 -14.04 -46.49
CA SER A 644 -18.28 -14.95 -46.58
C SER A 644 -17.29 -14.72 -45.39
N VAL A 645 -16.53 -15.77 -45.06
CA VAL A 645 -15.45 -15.65 -44.03
C VAL A 645 -14.45 -14.58 -44.44
N ALA A 646 -14.12 -14.46 -45.72
CA ALA A 646 -13.21 -13.44 -46.23
C ALA A 646 -13.74 -12.00 -45.99
N ASP A 647 -15.06 -11.81 -46.22
CA ASP A 647 -15.70 -10.51 -45.97
C ASP A 647 -15.64 -10.13 -44.47
N ILE A 648 -15.92 -11.10 -43.59
CA ILE A 648 -15.81 -10.86 -42.13
C ILE A 648 -14.40 -10.53 -41.73
N LYS A 649 -13.40 -11.26 -42.22
CA LYS A 649 -11.98 -10.95 -41.95
C LYS A 649 -11.58 -9.56 -42.43
N ALA A 650 -12.11 -9.13 -43.59
CA ALA A 650 -11.85 -7.78 -44.11
C ALA A 650 -12.49 -6.70 -43.24
N ILE A 651 -13.70 -6.91 -42.74
CA ILE A 651 -14.37 -6.00 -41.81
C ILE A 651 -13.55 -5.88 -40.50
N ILE A 652 -13.12 -7.00 -39.92
CA ILE A 652 -12.34 -7.06 -38.70
C ILE A 652 -11.00 -6.30 -38.89
N ALA A 653 -10.30 -6.54 -39.98
CA ALA A 653 -9.05 -5.86 -40.31
C ALA A 653 -9.23 -4.33 -40.42
N GLY A 654 -10.36 -3.91 -41.00
CA GLY A 654 -10.71 -2.49 -41.14
C GLY A 654 -11.06 -1.81 -39.82
N LEU A 655 -11.40 -2.56 -38.77
CA LEU A 655 -11.72 -2.05 -37.43
C LEU A 655 -10.49 -1.92 -36.54
N HIS A 656 -9.36 -2.48 -36.97
CA HIS A 656 -8.14 -2.45 -36.15
C HIS A 656 -7.64 -1.00 -35.96
N GLU A 657 -7.46 -0.59 -34.74
CA GLU A 657 -6.99 0.75 -34.39
C GLU A 657 -5.47 0.75 -34.15
N PHE A 658 -4.75 1.70 -34.73
CA PHE A 658 -3.32 1.91 -34.45
C PHE A 658 -3.10 2.38 -33.03
N ASN A 659 -3.99 3.24 -32.54
CA ASN A 659 -3.97 3.74 -31.17
C ASN A 659 -5.40 3.68 -30.61
N PRO A 660 -5.78 2.56 -29.98
CA PRO A 660 -7.14 2.38 -29.46
C PRO A 660 -7.60 3.44 -28.48
N MET A 661 -6.68 3.97 -27.70
CA MET A 661 -6.98 5.02 -26.70
C MET A 661 -7.52 6.29 -27.37
N MET A 662 -7.02 6.64 -28.55
CA MET A 662 -7.34 7.87 -29.29
C MET A 662 -8.22 7.62 -30.52
N GLY A 663 -8.78 6.43 -30.66
CA GLY A 663 -9.50 5.99 -31.85
C GLY A 663 -11.01 6.23 -31.82
N HIS A 664 -11.69 5.40 -32.56
CA HIS A 664 -13.15 5.41 -32.72
C HIS A 664 -13.82 4.69 -31.53
N ARG A 665 -14.03 5.41 -30.47
CA ARG A 665 -14.63 4.88 -29.23
C ARG A 665 -15.46 5.95 -28.51
N GLY A 666 -16.14 5.55 -27.42
CA GLY A 666 -16.89 6.47 -26.57
C GLY A 666 -17.99 7.22 -27.30
N CYS A 667 -18.09 8.51 -27.07
CA CYS A 667 -19.09 9.35 -27.74
C CYS A 667 -18.94 9.39 -29.25
N ARG A 668 -17.75 9.11 -29.78
CA ARG A 668 -17.51 9.05 -31.22
C ARG A 668 -18.29 7.89 -31.87
N LEU A 669 -18.44 6.76 -31.17
CA LEU A 669 -19.30 5.67 -31.58
C LEU A 669 -20.76 6.07 -31.55
N ALA A 670 -21.19 6.79 -30.51
CA ALA A 670 -22.57 7.26 -30.35
C ALA A 670 -22.93 8.31 -31.40
N VAL A 671 -21.97 9.10 -31.85
CA VAL A 671 -22.18 10.06 -32.99
C VAL A 671 -22.29 9.31 -34.31
N THR A 672 -21.41 8.36 -34.56
CA THR A 672 -21.38 7.58 -35.80
C THR A 672 -22.54 6.59 -35.89
N TYR A 673 -22.88 5.94 -34.79
CA TYR A 673 -23.94 4.91 -34.69
C TYR A 673 -24.92 5.28 -33.54
N PRO A 674 -25.77 6.31 -33.73
CA PRO A 674 -26.66 6.79 -32.64
C PRO A 674 -27.69 5.74 -32.19
N GLU A 675 -27.98 4.74 -32.99
CA GLU A 675 -28.84 3.62 -32.61
C GLU A 675 -28.33 2.84 -31.39
N ILE A 676 -27.00 2.80 -31.16
CA ILE A 676 -26.42 2.20 -29.94
C ILE A 676 -26.86 2.96 -28.71
N ALA A 677 -26.70 4.29 -28.73
CA ALA A 677 -27.12 5.16 -27.63
C ALA A 677 -28.62 5.09 -27.38
N ALA A 678 -29.41 5.01 -28.44
CA ALA A 678 -30.86 4.86 -28.31
C ALA A 678 -31.25 3.52 -27.66
N MET A 679 -30.61 2.42 -28.02
CA MET A 679 -30.84 1.12 -27.41
C MET A 679 -30.47 1.13 -25.94
N GLN A 680 -29.30 1.65 -25.59
CA GLN A 680 -28.86 1.71 -24.19
C GLN A 680 -29.76 2.60 -23.35
N THR A 681 -30.26 3.71 -23.90
CA THR A 681 -31.23 4.57 -23.24
C THR A 681 -32.53 3.82 -22.94
N ARG A 682 -33.05 3.08 -23.92
CA ARG A 682 -34.25 2.27 -23.73
C ARG A 682 -34.08 1.24 -22.63
N ALA A 683 -32.95 0.52 -22.64
CA ALA A 683 -32.65 -0.46 -21.61
C ALA A 683 -32.58 0.14 -20.20
N VAL A 684 -31.92 1.27 -20.06
CA VAL A 684 -31.80 2.00 -18.77
C VAL A 684 -33.16 2.46 -18.27
N ILE A 685 -33.90 3.17 -19.08
CA ILE A 685 -35.17 3.79 -18.66
C ILE A 685 -36.24 2.70 -18.40
N LYS A 686 -36.33 1.70 -19.23
CA LYS A 686 -37.24 0.57 -19.01
C LYS A 686 -36.92 -0.19 -17.73
N ALA A 687 -35.64 -0.42 -17.46
CA ALA A 687 -35.18 -1.06 -16.21
C ALA A 687 -35.57 -0.23 -14.99
N ALA A 688 -35.32 1.07 -15.04
CA ALA A 688 -35.66 1.99 -13.94
C ALA A 688 -37.19 2.04 -13.68
N LEU A 689 -37.98 2.09 -14.73
CA LEU A 689 -39.45 2.08 -14.63
C LEU A 689 -39.95 0.77 -14.02
N ALA A 690 -39.40 -0.37 -14.44
CA ALA A 690 -39.79 -1.69 -13.93
C ALA A 690 -39.45 -1.83 -12.43
N VAL A 691 -38.27 -1.40 -12.02
CA VAL A 691 -37.84 -1.45 -10.62
C VAL A 691 -38.63 -0.47 -9.77
N GLN A 692 -38.91 0.74 -10.29
CA GLN A 692 -39.75 1.73 -9.58
C GLN A 692 -41.15 1.15 -9.31
N ALA A 693 -41.72 0.46 -10.24
CA ALA A 693 -43.03 -0.19 -10.10
C ALA A 693 -43.01 -1.28 -8.99
N ARG A 694 -41.95 -2.03 -8.88
CA ARG A 694 -41.76 -3.04 -7.82
C ARG A 694 -41.48 -2.42 -6.45
N HIS A 695 -40.88 -1.23 -6.43
CA HIS A 695 -40.47 -0.54 -5.18
C HIS A 695 -40.96 0.92 -5.18
N PRO A 696 -42.25 1.12 -4.93
CA PRO A 696 -42.81 2.49 -4.91
C PRO A 696 -42.19 3.40 -3.84
N GLU A 697 -41.62 2.83 -2.81
CA GLU A 697 -40.92 3.52 -1.72
C GLU A 697 -39.60 4.19 -2.14
N TRP A 698 -39.00 3.72 -3.26
CA TRP A 698 -37.76 4.31 -3.80
C TRP A 698 -38.09 5.42 -4.78
N THR A 699 -37.21 6.40 -4.91
CA THR A 699 -37.26 7.43 -5.95
C THR A 699 -36.15 7.16 -6.94
N MET A 700 -36.50 6.58 -8.09
CA MET A 700 -35.54 6.24 -9.15
C MET A 700 -35.26 7.45 -10.02
N VAL A 701 -34.00 7.87 -10.08
CA VAL A 701 -33.52 8.92 -10.98
C VAL A 701 -32.31 8.38 -11.74
N PRO A 702 -32.50 7.76 -12.90
CA PRO A 702 -31.39 7.25 -13.70
C PRO A 702 -30.39 8.35 -14.06
N GLU A 703 -29.11 8.03 -13.98
CA GLU A 703 -28.00 8.90 -14.38
C GLU A 703 -27.27 8.27 -15.56
N ILE A 704 -27.31 8.94 -16.70
CA ILE A 704 -26.70 8.48 -17.94
C ILE A 704 -25.45 9.31 -18.23
N MET A 705 -24.32 8.65 -18.40
CA MET A 705 -23.03 9.28 -18.59
C MET A 705 -22.47 8.99 -19.98
N ILE A 706 -22.14 10.04 -20.71
CA ILE A 706 -21.57 9.96 -22.05
C ILE A 706 -20.05 10.06 -21.93
N PRO A 707 -19.29 9.02 -22.36
CA PRO A 707 -17.84 9.01 -22.23
C PRO A 707 -17.13 9.76 -23.35
N LEU A 708 -15.88 10.17 -23.10
CA LEU A 708 -14.93 10.66 -24.10
C LEU A 708 -15.33 11.96 -24.83
N VAL A 709 -16.11 12.79 -24.18
CA VAL A 709 -16.51 14.08 -24.74
C VAL A 709 -15.35 15.08 -24.72
N GLY A 710 -15.05 15.70 -25.87
CA GLY A 710 -14.07 16.76 -25.99
C GLY A 710 -14.62 18.10 -26.44
N GLU A 711 -15.80 18.08 -27.05
CA GLU A 711 -16.49 19.25 -27.59
C GLU A 711 -17.95 19.23 -27.14
N VAL A 712 -18.48 20.35 -26.69
CA VAL A 712 -19.86 20.45 -26.21
C VAL A 712 -20.89 19.99 -27.24
N LYS A 713 -20.62 20.19 -28.51
CA LYS A 713 -21.53 19.77 -29.61
C LYS A 713 -21.61 18.24 -29.73
N GLU A 714 -20.57 17.50 -29.40
CA GLU A 714 -20.61 16.04 -29.32
C GLU A 714 -21.61 15.62 -28.24
N LEU A 715 -21.52 16.21 -27.04
CA LEU A 715 -22.43 15.93 -25.95
C LEU A 715 -23.87 16.29 -26.31
N LYS A 716 -24.08 17.46 -26.87
CA LYS A 716 -25.40 17.91 -27.29
C LYS A 716 -26.06 16.96 -28.28
N TYR A 717 -25.31 16.49 -29.27
CA TYR A 717 -25.82 15.55 -30.27
C TYR A 717 -26.26 14.25 -29.62
N VAL A 718 -25.40 13.63 -28.81
CA VAL A 718 -25.73 12.35 -28.14
C VAL A 718 -26.84 12.56 -27.10
N LYS A 719 -26.80 13.64 -26.33
CA LYS A 719 -27.86 13.99 -25.36
C LYS A 719 -29.22 14.11 -26.04
N ASN A 720 -29.31 14.70 -27.23
CA ASN A 720 -30.57 14.80 -27.95
C ASN A 720 -31.15 13.42 -28.30
N VAL A 721 -30.31 12.46 -28.67
CA VAL A 721 -30.72 11.07 -28.90
C VAL A 721 -31.26 10.46 -27.60
N VAL A 722 -30.53 10.62 -26.52
CA VAL A 722 -30.90 10.10 -25.19
C VAL A 722 -32.22 10.69 -24.71
N VAL A 723 -32.36 12.01 -24.75
CA VAL A 723 -33.54 12.73 -24.28
C VAL A 723 -34.77 12.36 -25.11
N SER A 724 -34.67 12.35 -26.43
CA SER A 724 -35.76 11.95 -27.33
C SER A 724 -36.27 10.55 -27.01
N THR A 725 -35.34 9.61 -26.84
CA THR A 725 -35.64 8.20 -26.54
C THR A 725 -36.23 8.03 -25.15
N ALA A 726 -35.63 8.64 -24.15
CA ALA A 726 -36.08 8.55 -22.75
C ALA A 726 -37.45 9.16 -22.56
N ASP A 727 -37.68 10.35 -23.09
CA ASP A 727 -38.97 11.07 -22.94
C ASP A 727 -40.12 10.32 -23.59
N GLU A 728 -39.91 9.70 -24.76
CA GLU A 728 -40.88 8.86 -25.44
C GLU A 728 -41.31 7.68 -24.56
N ILE A 729 -40.35 6.98 -23.97
CA ILE A 729 -40.63 5.82 -23.11
C ILE A 729 -41.34 6.20 -21.85
N ILE A 730 -40.89 7.24 -21.20
CA ILE A 730 -41.50 7.76 -19.94
C ILE A 730 -42.95 8.20 -20.18
N LYS A 731 -43.17 8.90 -21.28
CA LYS A 731 -44.53 9.34 -21.66
C LYS A 731 -45.45 8.15 -21.95
N ALA A 732 -44.94 7.15 -22.70
CA ALA A 732 -45.68 5.93 -23.01
C ALA A 732 -46.06 5.12 -21.77
N ALA A 733 -45.28 5.21 -20.72
CA ALA A 733 -45.55 4.57 -19.42
C ALA A 733 -46.41 5.41 -18.47
N ASN A 734 -46.88 6.58 -18.88
CA ASN A 734 -47.59 7.55 -18.05
C ASN A 734 -46.83 7.84 -16.73
N SER A 735 -45.51 7.95 -16.78
CA SER A 735 -44.66 8.19 -15.61
C SER A 735 -44.20 9.67 -15.57
N ASP A 736 -43.85 10.11 -14.38
CA ASP A 736 -43.21 11.41 -14.14
C ASP A 736 -41.73 11.26 -13.77
N MET A 737 -41.15 10.11 -14.09
CA MET A 737 -39.76 9.79 -13.78
C MET A 737 -38.79 10.86 -14.27
N LYS A 738 -37.90 11.28 -13.40
CA LYS A 738 -36.79 12.17 -13.73
C LYS A 738 -35.54 11.34 -14.03
N TYR A 739 -34.66 11.88 -14.86
CA TYR A 739 -33.36 11.31 -15.15
C TYR A 739 -32.36 12.45 -15.41
N LYS A 740 -31.07 12.12 -15.37
CA LYS A 740 -29.99 13.08 -15.62
C LYS A 740 -29.07 12.57 -16.71
N VAL A 741 -28.58 13.50 -17.53
CA VAL A 741 -27.54 13.22 -18.52
C VAL A 741 -26.32 14.06 -18.22
N GLY A 742 -25.19 13.40 -18.02
CA GLY A 742 -23.91 14.05 -17.76
C GLY A 742 -22.82 13.45 -18.59
N THR A 743 -21.57 13.80 -18.27
CA THR A 743 -20.43 13.36 -19.02
C THR A 743 -19.27 12.96 -18.13
N MET A 744 -18.39 12.11 -18.66
CA MET A 744 -17.10 11.83 -18.08
C MET A 744 -16.10 12.89 -18.58
N ILE A 745 -15.45 13.60 -17.67
CA ILE A 745 -14.35 14.51 -18.01
C ILE A 745 -13.06 13.69 -17.95
N GLU A 746 -12.56 13.34 -19.11
CA GLU A 746 -11.38 12.47 -19.27
C GLU A 746 -10.43 12.91 -20.39
N ILE A 747 -10.84 13.90 -21.17
CA ILE A 747 -10.01 14.53 -22.20
C ILE A 747 -9.58 15.89 -21.67
N PRO A 748 -8.29 16.25 -21.75
CA PRO A 748 -7.80 17.57 -21.29
C PRO A 748 -8.56 18.76 -21.88
N ARG A 749 -8.93 18.70 -23.14
CA ARG A 749 -9.75 19.76 -23.76
C ARG A 749 -11.09 19.94 -23.08
N ALA A 750 -11.73 18.84 -22.67
CA ALA A 750 -13.00 18.91 -21.91
C ALA A 750 -12.83 19.63 -20.57
N ALA A 751 -11.75 19.36 -19.87
CA ALA A 751 -11.44 20.05 -18.61
C ALA A 751 -11.22 21.55 -18.84
N LEU A 752 -10.51 21.92 -19.90
CA LEU A 752 -10.25 23.33 -20.27
C LEU A 752 -11.52 24.09 -20.71
N THR A 753 -12.52 23.39 -21.24
CA THR A 753 -13.77 23.97 -21.74
C THR A 753 -14.98 23.50 -20.92
N ALA A 754 -14.77 23.19 -19.67
CA ALA A 754 -15.80 22.64 -18.78
C ALA A 754 -16.99 23.59 -18.57
N ASP A 755 -16.78 24.88 -18.66
CA ASP A 755 -17.84 25.90 -18.62
C ASP A 755 -18.82 25.74 -19.78
N GLU A 756 -18.33 25.42 -20.99
CA GLU A 756 -19.19 25.18 -22.15
C GLU A 756 -19.91 23.83 -22.04
N ILE A 757 -19.18 22.79 -21.63
CA ILE A 757 -19.73 21.43 -21.47
C ILE A 757 -20.83 21.39 -20.41
N ALA A 758 -20.71 22.15 -19.33
CA ALA A 758 -21.70 22.25 -18.27
C ALA A 758 -23.03 22.87 -18.71
N LYS A 759 -23.08 23.51 -19.86
CA LYS A 759 -24.36 23.99 -20.43
C LYS A 759 -25.26 22.83 -20.80
N GLU A 760 -24.67 21.69 -21.17
CA GLU A 760 -25.38 20.49 -21.57
C GLU A 760 -25.32 19.38 -20.50
N ALA A 761 -24.22 19.27 -19.76
CA ALA A 761 -24.04 18.23 -18.74
C ALA A 761 -24.68 18.64 -17.40
N GLU A 762 -25.46 17.76 -16.82
CA GLU A 762 -26.05 17.94 -15.49
C GLU A 762 -25.15 17.43 -14.37
N PHE A 763 -24.14 16.65 -14.69
CA PHE A 763 -23.09 16.20 -13.78
C PHE A 763 -21.79 15.92 -14.53
N PHE A 764 -20.65 15.98 -13.79
CA PHE A 764 -19.35 15.53 -14.29
C PHE A 764 -18.85 14.37 -13.44
N SER A 765 -18.27 13.37 -14.10
CA SER A 765 -17.47 12.35 -13.45
C SER A 765 -16.07 12.38 -14.07
N PHE A 766 -15.05 12.56 -13.24
CA PHE A 766 -13.67 12.61 -13.73
C PHE A 766 -13.14 11.19 -13.98
N GLY A 767 -12.91 10.85 -15.24
CA GLY A 767 -12.27 9.60 -15.66
C GLY A 767 -10.78 9.75 -15.61
N THR A 768 -10.20 9.64 -14.41
CA THR A 768 -8.81 10.00 -14.17
C THR A 768 -7.80 9.05 -14.80
N ASN A 769 -8.19 7.82 -15.17
CA ASN A 769 -7.30 6.93 -15.91
C ASN A 769 -6.96 7.52 -17.28
N ASP A 770 -7.95 7.84 -18.10
CA ASP A 770 -7.76 8.45 -19.41
C ASP A 770 -7.21 9.88 -19.32
N LEU A 771 -7.69 10.65 -18.34
CA LEU A 771 -7.17 12.01 -18.13
C LEU A 771 -5.70 12.01 -17.81
N THR A 772 -5.23 11.06 -17.02
CA THR A 772 -3.81 10.85 -16.71
C THR A 772 -3.02 10.46 -17.97
N GLN A 773 -3.52 9.47 -18.74
CA GLN A 773 -2.86 9.04 -19.97
C GLN A 773 -2.66 10.20 -20.96
N MET A 774 -3.69 10.98 -21.17
CA MET A 774 -3.67 12.09 -22.14
C MET A 774 -2.87 13.29 -21.66
N THR A 775 -2.84 13.52 -20.34
CA THR A 775 -2.08 14.62 -19.74
C THR A 775 -0.58 14.32 -19.72
N PHE A 776 -0.18 13.10 -19.35
CA PHE A 776 1.22 12.67 -19.43
C PHE A 776 1.69 12.32 -20.84
N GLY A 777 0.76 11.96 -21.74
CA GLY A 777 1.12 11.63 -23.12
C GLY A 777 1.66 10.21 -23.29
N PHE A 778 1.33 9.27 -22.40
CA PHE A 778 1.67 7.87 -22.56
C PHE A 778 0.52 6.95 -22.15
N SER A 779 0.51 5.77 -22.75
CA SER A 779 -0.48 4.73 -22.46
C SER A 779 -0.15 3.98 -21.18
N ARG A 780 -1.17 3.70 -20.39
CA ARG A 780 -1.10 2.85 -19.21
C ARG A 780 -0.52 1.46 -19.54
N ASP A 781 -0.89 0.90 -20.68
CA ASP A 781 -0.44 -0.43 -21.11
C ASP A 781 1.04 -0.45 -21.51
N ASP A 782 1.56 0.66 -22.02
CA ASP A 782 2.96 0.77 -22.46
C ASP A 782 3.90 1.28 -21.37
N ALA A 783 3.38 1.93 -20.34
CA ALA A 783 4.16 2.62 -19.31
C ALA A 783 5.09 1.68 -18.53
N GLY A 784 4.74 0.41 -18.39
CA GLY A 784 5.57 -0.59 -17.72
C GLY A 784 6.96 -0.76 -18.32
N LYS A 785 7.14 -0.36 -19.57
CA LYS A 785 8.44 -0.46 -20.27
C LYS A 785 9.48 0.54 -19.76
N PHE A 786 9.06 1.66 -19.18
CA PHE A 786 9.95 2.73 -18.77
C PHE A 786 9.75 3.26 -17.34
N LEU A 787 8.59 3.05 -16.71
CA LEU A 787 8.30 3.56 -15.36
C LEU A 787 9.30 3.06 -14.31
N GLY A 788 9.75 1.81 -14.40
CA GLY A 788 10.77 1.27 -13.50
C GLY A 788 12.05 2.10 -13.48
N ALA A 789 12.53 2.49 -14.66
CA ALA A 789 13.71 3.37 -14.79
C ALA A 789 13.44 4.76 -14.21
N TYR A 790 12.23 5.28 -14.37
CA TYR A 790 11.84 6.59 -13.83
C TYR A 790 11.85 6.58 -12.29
N TYR A 791 11.42 5.48 -11.68
CA TYR A 791 11.50 5.32 -10.22
C TYR A 791 12.94 5.22 -9.75
N ASP A 792 13.76 4.42 -10.43
CA ASP A 792 15.17 4.22 -10.08
C ASP A 792 15.97 5.53 -10.19
N LYS A 793 15.63 6.37 -11.15
CA LYS A 793 16.28 7.69 -11.36
C LYS A 793 15.59 8.81 -10.60
N LYS A 794 14.57 8.49 -9.79
CA LYS A 794 13.86 9.46 -8.94
C LYS A 794 13.14 10.57 -9.72
N ILE A 795 12.75 10.27 -10.96
CA ILE A 795 11.95 11.18 -11.79
C ILE A 795 10.50 11.17 -11.32
N TYR A 796 9.95 9.98 -11.06
CA TYR A 796 8.65 9.79 -10.41
C TYR A 796 8.82 9.07 -9.07
N GLU A 797 8.12 9.54 -8.06
CA GLU A 797 8.08 8.90 -6.73
C GLU A 797 7.00 7.82 -6.65
N SER A 798 5.95 7.93 -7.43
CA SER A 798 4.82 6.98 -7.43
C SER A 798 4.24 6.81 -8.83
N ASP A 799 3.49 5.72 -9.01
CA ASP A 799 2.77 5.43 -10.24
C ASP A 799 1.59 6.43 -10.38
N PRO A 800 1.56 7.24 -11.44
CA PRO A 800 0.49 8.23 -11.64
C PRO A 800 -0.88 7.60 -11.89
N PHE A 801 -0.95 6.29 -12.20
CA PHE A 801 -2.20 5.56 -12.35
C PHE A 801 -2.73 5.00 -11.03
N ALA A 802 -1.88 4.79 -10.06
CA ALA A 802 -2.27 4.35 -8.71
C ALA A 802 -2.59 5.54 -7.79
N LYS A 803 -1.82 6.59 -7.90
CA LYS A 803 -1.92 7.79 -7.08
C LYS A 803 -2.06 9.01 -7.99
N LEU A 804 -3.12 9.79 -7.79
CA LEU A 804 -3.42 10.95 -8.65
C LEU A 804 -2.26 11.95 -8.65
N ASP A 805 -1.82 12.32 -9.84
CA ASP A 805 -0.91 13.45 -10.05
C ASP A 805 -1.64 14.75 -9.74
N GLN A 806 -1.37 15.33 -8.58
CA GLN A 806 -2.04 16.54 -8.13
C GLN A 806 -1.50 17.81 -8.79
N THR A 807 -0.31 17.73 -9.39
CA THR A 807 0.36 18.88 -10.03
C THR A 807 -0.20 19.19 -11.42
N GLY A 808 -0.29 18.17 -12.28
CA GLY A 808 -0.78 18.37 -13.67
C GLY A 808 -2.24 17.96 -13.82
N VAL A 809 -2.54 16.69 -13.63
CA VAL A 809 -3.92 16.15 -13.73
C VAL A 809 -4.84 16.82 -12.71
N GLY A 810 -4.36 17.02 -11.49
CA GLY A 810 -5.10 17.70 -10.43
C GLY A 810 -5.47 19.13 -10.75
N LYS A 811 -4.60 19.87 -11.47
CA LYS A 811 -4.94 21.22 -11.96
C LYS A 811 -6.13 21.18 -12.93
N LEU A 812 -6.15 20.20 -13.82
CA LEU A 812 -7.26 20.05 -14.76
C LEU A 812 -8.57 19.71 -14.04
N VAL A 813 -8.53 18.81 -13.04
CA VAL A 813 -9.71 18.47 -12.22
C VAL A 813 -10.24 19.71 -11.49
N LYS A 814 -9.37 20.45 -10.83
CA LYS A 814 -9.73 21.68 -10.10
C LYS A 814 -10.31 22.73 -11.03
N MET A 815 -9.67 22.94 -12.19
CA MET A 815 -10.13 23.89 -13.21
C MET A 815 -11.52 23.52 -13.73
N ALA A 816 -11.71 22.24 -14.08
CA ALA A 816 -12.98 21.75 -14.59
C ALA A 816 -14.10 21.87 -13.56
N ALA A 817 -13.82 21.57 -12.31
CA ALA A 817 -14.78 21.71 -11.21
C ALA A 817 -15.23 23.17 -11.06
N GLN A 818 -14.26 24.09 -11.06
CA GLN A 818 -14.54 25.53 -10.95
C GLN A 818 -15.32 26.07 -12.15
N LEU A 819 -14.84 25.81 -13.37
CA LEU A 819 -15.48 26.27 -14.61
C LEU A 819 -16.89 25.69 -14.76
N GLY A 820 -17.07 24.42 -14.44
CA GLY A 820 -18.39 23.78 -14.52
C GLY A 820 -19.41 24.40 -13.59
N ARG A 821 -19.02 24.69 -12.36
CA ARG A 821 -19.90 25.34 -11.36
C ARG A 821 -20.16 26.81 -11.63
N GLU A 822 -19.29 27.50 -12.37
CA GLU A 822 -19.57 28.86 -12.84
C GLU A 822 -20.76 28.88 -13.81
N THR A 823 -20.92 27.85 -14.63
CA THR A 823 -22.05 27.73 -15.57
C THR A 823 -23.29 27.11 -14.88
N ARG A 824 -23.05 26.10 -14.04
CA ARG A 824 -24.15 25.37 -13.35
C ARG A 824 -23.77 25.21 -11.88
N ALA A 825 -24.32 26.06 -11.04
CA ALA A 825 -23.99 26.12 -9.62
C ALA A 825 -24.27 24.81 -8.86
N ASP A 826 -25.30 24.06 -9.29
CA ASP A 826 -25.70 22.77 -8.72
C ASP A 826 -25.09 21.55 -9.43
N LEU A 827 -24.05 21.77 -10.23
CA LEU A 827 -23.35 20.69 -10.93
C LEU A 827 -22.80 19.66 -9.95
N HIS A 828 -23.22 18.42 -10.12
CA HIS A 828 -22.75 17.30 -9.28
C HIS A 828 -21.42 16.77 -9.83
N LEU A 829 -20.42 16.66 -8.95
CA LEU A 829 -19.04 16.35 -9.33
C LEU A 829 -18.56 15.09 -8.60
N GLY A 830 -17.96 14.16 -9.35
CA GLY A 830 -17.38 12.97 -8.76
C GLY A 830 -16.17 12.49 -9.54
N ILE A 831 -15.49 11.49 -8.99
CA ILE A 831 -14.34 10.82 -9.59
C ILE A 831 -14.60 9.32 -9.63
N CYS A 832 -14.22 8.66 -10.71
CA CYS A 832 -14.50 7.24 -10.89
C CYS A 832 -13.31 6.40 -11.41
N GLY A 833 -12.13 6.98 -11.56
CA GLY A 833 -10.92 6.24 -11.93
C GLY A 833 -10.39 5.38 -10.76
N GLU A 834 -9.27 4.68 -11.00
CA GLU A 834 -8.59 3.89 -9.96
C GLU A 834 -8.24 4.74 -8.73
N HIS A 835 -8.07 6.03 -8.92
CA HIS A 835 -7.73 6.99 -7.88
C HIS A 835 -8.83 7.17 -6.80
N GLY A 836 -10.08 6.79 -7.11
CA GLY A 836 -11.19 6.92 -6.16
C GLY A 836 -11.06 6.08 -4.89
N GLY A 837 -10.21 5.06 -4.89
CA GLY A 837 -9.89 4.23 -3.74
C GLY A 837 -8.54 4.53 -3.10
N ASP A 838 -7.79 5.51 -3.61
CA ASP A 838 -6.49 5.90 -3.06
C ASP A 838 -6.66 7.01 -2.02
N PRO A 839 -6.19 6.82 -0.77
CA PRO A 839 -6.40 7.80 0.31
C PRO A 839 -5.95 9.22 0.00
N SER A 840 -4.77 9.41 -0.62
CA SER A 840 -4.26 10.75 -0.97
C SER A 840 -5.11 11.43 -2.04
N SER A 841 -5.61 10.65 -2.98
CA SER A 841 -6.48 11.13 -4.06
C SER A 841 -7.86 11.49 -3.51
N VAL A 842 -8.40 10.71 -2.57
CA VAL A 842 -9.66 11.01 -1.87
C VAL A 842 -9.54 12.33 -1.09
N GLU A 843 -8.44 12.55 -0.40
CA GLU A 843 -8.17 13.82 0.30
C GLU A 843 -8.15 15.00 -0.68
N PHE A 844 -7.49 14.83 -1.83
CA PHE A 844 -7.50 15.84 -2.89
C PHE A 844 -8.92 16.15 -3.38
N CYS A 845 -9.74 15.12 -3.62
CA CYS A 845 -11.13 15.28 -4.04
C CYS A 845 -11.96 16.05 -3.01
N HIS A 846 -11.74 15.75 -1.73
CA HIS A 846 -12.37 16.50 -0.64
C HIS A 846 -11.97 17.99 -0.69
N ASN A 847 -10.70 18.27 -0.84
CA ASN A 847 -10.16 19.63 -0.81
C ASN A 847 -10.59 20.47 -2.01
N VAL A 848 -10.76 19.86 -3.20
CA VAL A 848 -11.27 20.58 -4.40
C VAL A 848 -12.79 20.70 -4.44
N GLY A 849 -13.50 20.14 -3.47
CA GLY A 849 -14.95 20.30 -3.36
C GLY A 849 -15.78 19.35 -4.22
N LEU A 850 -15.27 18.18 -4.56
CA LEU A 850 -16.08 17.16 -5.22
C LEU A 850 -17.18 16.63 -4.28
N ASP A 851 -18.26 16.10 -4.85
CA ASP A 851 -19.39 15.57 -4.11
C ASP A 851 -19.23 14.10 -3.73
N TYR A 852 -18.58 13.31 -4.57
CA TYR A 852 -18.35 11.89 -4.29
C TYR A 852 -17.04 11.38 -4.89
N VAL A 853 -16.58 10.26 -4.35
CA VAL A 853 -15.58 9.40 -4.96
C VAL A 853 -16.21 8.05 -5.26
N SER A 854 -15.74 7.37 -6.31
CA SER A 854 -16.24 6.06 -6.71
C SER A 854 -15.07 5.12 -6.91
N CYS A 855 -15.16 3.92 -6.34
CA CYS A 855 -14.06 2.95 -6.31
C CYS A 855 -14.60 1.51 -6.43
N SER A 856 -13.69 0.56 -6.61
CA SER A 856 -14.07 -0.85 -6.61
C SER A 856 -14.73 -1.25 -5.27
N PRO A 857 -15.58 -2.30 -5.25
CA PRO A 857 -16.35 -2.66 -4.05
C PRO A 857 -15.50 -2.87 -2.79
N PHE A 858 -14.36 -3.53 -2.91
CA PHE A 858 -13.49 -3.81 -1.76
C PHE A 858 -12.71 -2.60 -1.26
N ARG A 859 -12.68 -1.50 -2.01
CA ARG A 859 -12.05 -0.24 -1.58
C ARG A 859 -13.03 0.72 -0.92
N VAL A 860 -14.31 0.41 -0.93
CA VAL A 860 -15.34 1.28 -0.32
C VAL A 860 -15.03 1.62 1.15
N PRO A 861 -14.69 0.65 2.03
CA PRO A 861 -14.32 0.98 3.41
C PRO A 861 -13.10 1.89 3.51
N ILE A 862 -12.08 1.66 2.67
CA ILE A 862 -10.86 2.48 2.62
C ILE A 862 -11.21 3.92 2.24
N ALA A 863 -12.03 4.10 1.21
CA ALA A 863 -12.46 5.42 0.75
C ALA A 863 -13.32 6.15 1.81
N ARG A 864 -14.20 5.43 2.52
CA ARG A 864 -15.00 5.99 3.62
C ARG A 864 -14.11 6.53 4.74
N LEU A 865 -13.10 5.76 5.12
CA LEU A 865 -12.14 6.18 6.14
C LEU A 865 -11.29 7.37 5.66
N ALA A 866 -10.77 7.31 4.45
CA ALA A 866 -9.97 8.39 3.87
C ALA A 866 -10.78 9.69 3.74
N ALA A 867 -12.04 9.59 3.33
CA ALA A 867 -12.95 10.73 3.23
C ALA A 867 -13.23 11.36 4.61
N ALA A 868 -13.44 10.54 5.64
CA ALA A 868 -13.61 10.99 7.00
C ALA A 868 -12.36 11.70 7.53
N GLN A 869 -11.19 11.12 7.30
CA GLN A 869 -9.91 11.73 7.71
C GLN A 869 -9.69 13.08 7.02
N ALA A 870 -9.99 13.17 5.72
CA ALA A 870 -9.88 14.42 4.97
C ALA A 870 -10.81 15.51 5.55
N ALA A 871 -12.03 15.16 5.88
CA ALA A 871 -13.01 16.07 6.46
C ALA A 871 -12.62 16.53 7.88
N ILE A 872 -12.04 15.66 8.68
CA ILE A 872 -11.55 15.98 10.03
C ILE A 872 -10.36 16.94 9.93
N LYS A 873 -9.43 16.68 9.01
CA LYS A 873 -8.23 17.49 8.81
C LYS A 873 -8.54 18.87 8.22
N ASN A 874 -9.47 18.93 7.28
CA ASN A 874 -9.87 20.16 6.59
C ASN A 874 -11.39 20.22 6.43
N PRO A 875 -12.14 20.61 7.48
CA PRO A 875 -13.59 20.67 7.42
C PRO A 875 -14.08 21.65 6.34
N ARG A 876 -15.14 21.26 5.63
CA ARG A 876 -15.81 22.14 4.69
C ARG A 876 -16.67 23.16 5.46
N GLY A 877 -16.58 24.40 5.04
CA GLY A 877 -17.34 25.49 5.63
C GLY A 877 -18.84 25.45 5.31
#